data_88c32ebe0dc88fa50415404eba62b7e5
#
_entry.id   88c32ebe0dc88fa50415404eba62b7e5
#
_cell.length_a   1.000
_cell.length_b   1.000
_cell.length_c   1.000
_cell.angle_alpha   90.00
_cell.angle_beta   90.00
_cell.angle_gamma   90.00
#
_symmetry.space_group_name_H-M   'P 1'
#
loop_
_entity.id
_entity.type
_entity.pdbx_description
1 polymer ?
#
loop_
_entity_poly.entity_id
_entity_poly.type
_entity_poly.pdbx_seq_one_letter_code
_entity_poly.pdbx_strand_id
1 'polypeptide(L)'
;MQAKKLSLLIVTFIGLLIAGCSKTADDNSAPAADDTAVHTAEVAAAGADDLMAKGEAVYLANCSACHRPNGEGMPGAFPPLADSDYLQGDRKQVVAAALFGLSGPITVNGVDYNGVMPSLGHLPDEDLAAALTYVFGSWGNDLAAVSVAEVAALRAELGQEDRAAGQRHPGATEGELKYRGTPSAISPEETRQVMAAGGPVLSEAEFSTATQLYFERCAGCHGVLRKGATGTALTPDITTEKGTDYLKALITYGSPAGMPNWGTSGEMSDAQIDIMARFLQQEPPAPPEFGMADMKGTWEVLVAPEDRPKEPQHDRDIENFFSVTLRDSGQVAIIDGDTKEIVTIVETGYAVHISRVSASGRYVLTIGRDALINMVDLYMDPPATVAQIKVGLEARSVETSKYKGYEDKYAIAGSYWPPQYVIMDGDTLEPLKIVSTRGMTVDTQEYHPEPRVAAIVASHEHPDFIVNVKETGHILLVDYSNIDDLSVTDIGAAKFLHDGGWDRSKRYFLTAANQSDKIAVVDSKERKLVALADVTKTPHPGRGANLDDPEHGPVWVTSALGNANVTFLGTDPEGHPDSAWKTVRIVDGMGGGSLFVKSHPNSSNLWVDAPLNPDESVSQSVAVFDINNLDTGFEKLPIAQWAELGEGPKRIVQPEYNKAGDEVWFSVWSGKEQESAIVVVDDKTRELKAVIKGPEMITPTGKFNVYNTLNDVY
;
A
#
# COMPACT_ATOMS: atom_id res chain seq x y z
N MET A 1 12.97 -62.55 9.22
CA MET A 1 14.27 -63.26 9.02
C MET A 1 15.25 -62.27 8.46
N GLN A 2 16.34 -62.04 9.22
CA GLN A 2 17.64 -61.41 8.86
C GLN A 2 17.61 -59.94 8.39
N ALA A 3 17.94 -58.93 9.13
CA ALA A 3 19.05 -58.54 10.03
C ALA A 3 20.47 -58.71 9.46
N LYS A 4 21.15 -57.55 9.26
CA LYS A 4 22.61 -57.26 9.41
C LYS A 4 22.97 -56.02 8.59
N LYS A 5 23.70 -55.06 9.03
CA LYS A 5 24.67 -54.58 10.05
C LYS A 5 25.34 -53.37 9.45
N LEU A 6 25.31 -52.23 10.06
CA LEU A 6 26.28 -51.49 10.84
C LEU A 6 27.75 -51.54 10.32
N SER A 7 28.32 -50.41 9.96
CA SER A 7 29.75 -50.11 10.20
C SER A 7 30.01 -48.59 10.22
N LEU A 8 30.45 -48.16 11.37
CA LEU A 8 31.01 -46.86 11.78
C LEU A 8 32.50 -46.87 11.45
N LEU A 9 33.04 -45.76 10.94
CA LEU A 9 34.51 -45.54 10.94
C LEU A 9 34.80 -44.07 11.32
N ILE A 10 35.32 -43.97 12.55
CA ILE A 10 36.01 -42.79 13.11
C ILE A 10 37.50 -42.90 12.73
N VAL A 11 38.11 -41.82 12.27
CA VAL A 11 39.57 -41.70 12.29
C VAL A 11 39.94 -40.30 12.81
N THR A 12 40.56 -40.35 14.00
CA THR A 12 41.29 -39.27 14.71
C THR A 12 42.78 -39.42 14.43
N PHE A 13 43.52 -38.32 14.25
CA PHE A 13 44.98 -38.20 14.57
C PHE A 13 45.38 -36.73 14.55
N ILE A 14 45.67 -36.05 15.70
CA ILE A 14 46.98 -35.88 16.41
C ILE A 14 48.07 -35.28 15.48
N GLY A 15 48.46 -34.12 15.63
CA GLY A 15 49.23 -33.22 16.45
C GLY A 15 50.75 -33.38 16.28
N LEU A 16 51.43 -32.27 16.00
CA LEU A 16 52.84 -32.10 16.49
C LEU A 16 53.23 -30.63 16.56
N LEU A 17 53.63 -30.21 17.75
CA LEU A 17 54.40 -29.04 18.11
C LEU A 17 55.89 -29.29 17.79
N ILE A 18 56.62 -28.31 17.31
CA ILE A 18 58.05 -28.14 17.62
C ILE A 18 58.36 -26.66 17.82
N ALA A 19 58.91 -26.36 18.99
CA ALA A 19 59.49 -25.12 19.42
C ALA A 19 61.00 -25.12 19.10
N GLY A 20 61.59 -23.94 18.88
CA GLY A 20 63.03 -23.78 18.78
C GLY A 20 63.43 -22.34 19.03
N CYS A 21 64.05 -22.10 20.20
CA CYS A 21 64.66 -20.85 20.65
C CYS A 21 66.07 -20.68 20.04
N SER A 22 66.59 -19.49 19.76
CA SER A 22 67.42 -18.68 20.67
C SER A 22 68.37 -17.72 20.00
N LYS A 23 68.50 -16.51 20.61
CA LYS A 23 69.68 -15.66 20.90
C LYS A 23 70.42 -14.98 19.73
N THR A 24 70.76 -13.77 19.81
CA THR A 24 71.27 -12.67 20.63
C THR A 24 71.97 -11.65 19.72
N ALA A 25 71.76 -10.47 19.97
CA ALA A 25 72.45 -9.33 20.56
C ALA A 25 72.87 -8.20 19.60
N ASP A 26 72.54 -6.98 20.07
CA ASP A 26 73.26 -5.69 20.00
C ASP A 26 73.56 -5.06 18.61
N ASP A 27 73.26 -3.83 18.33
CA ASP A 27 73.57 -2.55 19.01
C ASP A 27 73.00 -1.38 18.18
N ASN A 28 72.45 -0.41 18.86
CA ASN A 28 72.52 1.04 18.72
C ASN A 28 72.44 1.75 17.36
N SER A 29 71.35 2.48 17.14
CA SER A 29 71.36 3.94 16.87
C SER A 29 69.90 4.50 16.68
N ALA A 30 69.65 5.55 17.42
CA ALA A 30 68.39 6.34 17.43
C ALA A 30 68.37 7.38 16.28
N PRO A 31 67.28 8.20 16.17
CA PRO A 31 65.94 7.87 15.71
C PRO A 31 65.55 8.63 14.42
N ALA A 32 64.78 8.08 13.60
CA ALA A 32 64.08 8.83 12.53
C ALA A 32 62.59 8.92 12.85
N ALA A 33 62.05 10.11 12.66
CA ALA A 33 60.77 10.56 13.08
C ALA A 33 59.58 9.81 12.47
N ASP A 34 58.65 9.60 13.26
CA ASP A 34 57.21 9.42 13.21
C ASP A 34 56.52 9.70 11.86
N ASP A 35 56.35 8.66 11.07
CA ASP A 35 55.51 8.66 9.84
C ASP A 35 54.21 7.86 10.02
N THR A 36 53.98 7.35 11.26
CA THR A 36 52.76 6.57 11.60
C THR A 36 51.61 7.44 12.09
N ALA A 37 51.88 8.70 12.49
CA ALA A 37 50.81 9.59 12.98
C ALA A 37 49.99 10.25 11.86
N VAL A 38 50.61 10.42 10.67
CA VAL A 38 49.92 11.02 9.51
C VAL A 38 49.00 10.01 8.82
N HIS A 39 49.41 8.72 8.75
CA HIS A 39 48.59 7.67 8.13
C HIS A 39 47.39 7.26 8.99
N THR A 40 47.52 7.31 10.32
CA THR A 40 46.38 7.05 11.22
C THR A 40 45.38 8.21 11.27
N ALA A 41 45.84 9.46 11.06
CA ALA A 41 44.97 10.63 10.98
C ALA A 41 44.18 10.69 9.66
N GLU A 42 44.78 10.34 8.52
CA GLU A 42 44.10 10.29 7.21
C GLU A 42 43.09 9.14 7.11
N VAL A 43 43.40 7.96 7.66
CA VAL A 43 42.46 6.83 7.70
C VAL A 43 41.31 7.09 8.68
N ALA A 44 41.56 7.82 9.78
CA ALA A 44 40.51 8.21 10.72
C ALA A 44 39.63 9.34 10.15
N ALA A 45 40.17 10.26 9.36
CA ALA A 45 39.42 11.32 8.71
C ALA A 45 38.54 10.78 7.56
N ALA A 46 39.05 9.86 6.74
CA ALA A 46 38.30 9.21 5.68
C ALA A 46 37.12 8.36 6.24
N GLY A 47 37.29 7.73 7.38
CA GLY A 47 36.22 7.00 8.07
C GLY A 47 35.16 7.90 8.74
N ALA A 48 35.55 9.11 9.14
CA ALA A 48 34.61 10.08 9.73
C ALA A 48 33.73 10.73 8.67
N ASP A 49 34.27 11.06 7.50
CA ASP A 49 33.51 11.64 6.39
C ASP A 49 32.48 10.63 5.83
N ASP A 50 32.82 9.36 5.75
CA ASP A 50 31.91 8.28 5.32
C ASP A 50 30.79 8.05 6.34
N LEU A 51 31.10 8.14 7.63
CA LEU A 51 30.08 8.03 8.70
C LEU A 51 29.13 9.22 8.69
N MET A 52 29.61 10.43 8.44
CA MET A 52 28.77 11.63 8.34
C MET A 52 27.87 11.58 7.11
N ALA A 53 28.37 11.15 5.95
CA ALA A 53 27.58 10.99 4.73
C ALA A 53 26.48 9.90 4.89
N LYS A 54 26.83 8.78 5.52
CA LYS A 54 25.84 7.75 5.88
C LYS A 54 24.80 8.31 6.87
N GLY A 55 25.23 9.05 7.88
CA GLY A 55 24.37 9.66 8.88
C GLY A 55 23.39 10.66 8.28
N GLU A 56 23.85 11.49 7.35
CA GLU A 56 23.00 12.41 6.59
C GLU A 56 21.91 11.67 5.81
N ALA A 57 22.27 10.63 5.07
CA ALA A 57 21.31 9.84 4.31
C ALA A 57 20.23 9.20 5.21
N VAL A 58 20.62 8.61 6.35
CA VAL A 58 19.69 8.03 7.31
C VAL A 58 18.82 9.10 7.96
N TYR A 59 19.38 10.27 8.31
CA TYR A 59 18.66 11.41 8.86
C TYR A 59 17.60 11.93 7.88
N LEU A 60 17.96 12.14 6.63
CA LEU A 60 17.04 12.63 5.59
C LEU A 60 15.89 11.64 5.37
N ALA A 61 16.14 10.35 5.44
CA ALA A 61 15.13 9.32 5.26
C ALA A 61 14.17 9.16 6.45
N ASN A 62 14.61 9.40 7.71
CA ASN A 62 13.86 9.01 8.89
C ASN A 62 13.52 10.16 9.84
N CYS A 63 14.27 11.27 9.83
CA CYS A 63 14.16 12.34 10.83
C CYS A 63 13.69 13.67 10.22
N SER A 64 14.10 13.94 8.96
CA SER A 64 13.92 15.25 8.32
C SER A 64 12.46 15.67 8.12
N ALA A 65 11.54 14.71 8.03
CA ALA A 65 10.11 14.99 7.88
C ALA A 65 9.54 15.77 9.09
N CYS A 66 10.07 15.51 10.30
CA CYS A 66 9.66 16.21 11.52
C CYS A 66 10.64 17.33 11.87
N HIS A 67 11.93 17.04 11.82
CA HIS A 67 12.98 17.97 12.25
C HIS A 67 13.55 18.84 11.13
N ARG A 68 13.02 18.74 9.90
CA ARG A 68 13.45 19.39 8.65
C ARG A 68 14.86 18.96 8.19
N PRO A 69 15.19 19.12 6.90
CA PRO A 69 16.52 18.74 6.39
C PRO A 69 17.69 19.48 7.05
N ASN A 70 17.45 20.67 7.56
CA ASN A 70 18.43 21.54 8.23
C ASN A 70 18.35 21.50 9.77
N GLY A 71 17.59 20.58 10.36
CA GLY A 71 17.47 20.41 11.80
C GLY A 71 16.72 21.51 12.55
N GLU A 72 16.11 22.50 11.88
CA GLU A 72 15.44 23.64 12.51
C GLU A 72 14.13 23.25 13.25
N GLY A 73 13.61 22.07 13.00
CA GLY A 73 12.34 21.63 13.57
C GLY A 73 11.17 22.53 13.15
N MET A 74 10.15 22.56 13.96
CA MET A 74 8.96 23.37 13.73
C MET A 74 8.43 23.91 15.05
N PRO A 75 8.42 25.24 15.25
CA PRO A 75 7.96 25.84 16.49
C PRO A 75 6.60 25.35 16.92
N GLY A 76 6.48 24.90 18.18
CA GLY A 76 5.24 24.40 18.77
C GLY A 76 4.85 22.96 18.39
N ALA A 77 5.47 22.38 17.36
CA ALA A 77 5.14 21.02 16.89
C ALA A 77 6.32 20.03 17.04
N PHE A 78 7.46 20.36 16.45
CA PHE A 78 8.66 19.50 16.49
C PHE A 78 9.88 20.31 16.93
N PRO A 79 10.60 19.88 17.97
CA PRO A 79 11.73 20.63 18.49
C PRO A 79 12.86 20.71 17.46
N PRO A 80 13.65 21.81 17.48
CA PRO A 80 14.86 21.89 16.68
C PRO A 80 15.91 20.89 17.19
N LEU A 81 16.66 20.32 16.26
CA LEU A 81 17.89 19.59 16.52
C LEU A 81 19.11 20.49 16.25
N ALA A 82 18.93 21.54 15.43
CA ALA A 82 19.94 22.55 15.19
C ALA A 82 20.15 23.40 16.46
N ASP A 83 21.41 23.54 16.88
CA ASP A 83 21.82 24.34 18.06
C ASP A 83 20.93 24.05 19.29
N SER A 84 20.68 22.76 19.56
CA SER A 84 19.70 22.30 20.52
C SER A 84 20.30 22.09 21.90
N ASP A 85 19.78 22.81 22.91
CA ASP A 85 20.15 22.65 24.32
C ASP A 85 19.72 21.27 24.87
N TYR A 86 18.67 20.67 24.35
CA TYR A 86 18.22 19.33 24.72
C TYR A 86 19.26 18.26 24.35
N LEU A 87 19.92 18.39 23.19
CA LEU A 87 20.97 17.46 22.77
C LEU A 87 22.23 17.57 23.66
N GLN A 88 22.45 18.71 24.31
CA GLN A 88 23.56 18.93 25.24
C GLN A 88 23.27 18.36 26.66
N GLY A 89 22.05 17.85 26.87
CA GLY A 89 21.62 17.26 28.16
C GLY A 89 22.16 15.84 28.38
N ASP A 90 21.35 14.98 29.00
CA ASP A 90 21.74 13.58 29.25
C ASP A 90 21.80 12.78 27.95
N ARG A 91 23.02 12.50 27.52
CA ARG A 91 23.28 11.74 26.29
C ARG A 91 22.53 10.40 26.21
N LYS A 92 22.39 9.71 27.35
CA LYS A 92 21.68 8.43 27.41
C LYS A 92 20.18 8.63 27.12
N GLN A 93 19.59 9.71 27.63
CA GLN A 93 18.19 10.06 27.33
C GLN A 93 17.98 10.43 25.86
N VAL A 94 18.92 11.15 25.26
CA VAL A 94 18.86 11.52 23.84
C VAL A 94 18.90 10.29 22.93
N VAL A 95 19.83 9.36 23.17
CA VAL A 95 19.91 8.11 22.40
C VAL A 95 18.69 7.21 22.65
N ALA A 96 18.19 7.16 23.90
CA ALA A 96 16.98 6.44 24.25
C ALA A 96 15.74 7.04 23.57
N ALA A 97 15.64 8.37 23.47
CA ALA A 97 14.55 9.02 22.73
C ALA A 97 14.50 8.60 21.26
N ALA A 98 15.65 8.46 20.62
CA ALA A 98 15.71 7.95 19.25
C ALA A 98 15.35 6.45 19.16
N LEU A 99 15.85 5.63 20.09
CA LEU A 99 15.58 4.18 20.10
C LEU A 99 14.13 3.81 20.41
N PHE A 100 13.57 4.40 21.46
CA PHE A 100 12.30 3.98 22.05
C PHE A 100 11.17 4.97 21.82
N GLY A 101 11.50 6.14 21.22
CA GLY A 101 10.60 7.26 21.10
C GLY A 101 10.56 8.12 22.36
N LEU A 102 9.86 9.24 22.25
CA LEU A 102 9.70 10.20 23.34
C LEU A 102 8.25 10.70 23.34
N SER A 103 7.63 10.73 24.51
CA SER A 103 6.28 11.27 24.68
C SER A 103 6.22 12.13 25.93
N GLY A 104 5.35 13.14 25.90
CA GLY A 104 5.17 14.07 27.00
C GLY A 104 5.88 15.42 26.80
N PRO A 105 5.73 16.36 27.76
CA PRO A 105 6.26 17.70 27.65
C PRO A 105 7.78 17.71 27.78
N ILE A 106 8.44 18.42 26.85
CA ILE A 106 9.86 18.76 26.93
C ILE A 106 10.05 20.22 26.59
N THR A 107 11.11 20.83 27.09
CA THR A 107 11.52 22.19 26.74
C THR A 107 12.80 22.13 25.93
N VAL A 108 12.84 22.74 24.76
CA VAL A 108 14.02 22.84 23.89
C VAL A 108 14.21 24.28 23.48
N ASN A 109 15.38 24.81 23.70
CA ASN A 109 15.76 26.23 23.46
C ASN A 109 14.74 27.23 24.09
N GLY A 110 14.21 26.88 25.27
CA GLY A 110 13.24 27.72 26.00
C GLY A 110 11.81 27.69 25.44
N VAL A 111 11.51 26.80 24.49
CA VAL A 111 10.17 26.56 23.91
C VAL A 111 9.65 25.20 24.39
N ASP A 112 8.40 25.17 24.84
CA ASP A 112 7.77 23.93 25.29
C ASP A 112 7.18 23.18 24.13
N TYR A 113 7.46 21.86 24.07
CA TYR A 113 6.93 20.90 23.09
C TYR A 113 6.23 19.77 23.85
N ASN A 114 5.07 19.37 23.37
CA ASN A 114 4.31 18.25 23.94
C ASN A 114 3.84 17.33 22.81
N GLY A 115 4.80 16.72 22.14
CA GLY A 115 4.58 15.84 21.00
C GLY A 115 4.95 14.39 21.30
N VAL A 116 4.80 13.54 20.30
CA VAL A 116 5.29 12.16 20.31
C VAL A 116 6.34 12.01 19.23
N MET A 117 7.58 11.68 19.62
CA MET A 117 8.60 11.20 18.71
C MET A 117 8.44 9.67 18.57
N PRO A 118 8.19 9.14 17.39
CA PRO A 118 8.08 7.69 17.23
C PRO A 118 9.42 7.01 17.49
N SER A 119 9.37 5.76 17.94
CA SER A 119 10.55 4.92 18.06
C SER A 119 11.19 4.64 16.71
N LEU A 120 12.50 4.80 16.62
CA LEU A 120 13.33 4.39 15.49
C LEU A 120 14.06 3.07 15.78
N GLY A 121 13.63 2.34 16.79
CA GLY A 121 14.20 1.06 17.20
C GLY A 121 14.18 -0.05 16.14
N HIS A 122 13.47 0.16 15.05
CA HIS A 122 13.49 -0.71 13.87
C HIS A 122 14.73 -0.55 12.99
N LEU A 123 15.49 0.56 13.15
CA LEU A 123 16.74 0.76 12.41
C LEU A 123 17.86 -0.09 13.01
N PRO A 124 18.81 -0.57 12.16
CA PRO A 124 20.06 -1.17 12.62
C PRO A 124 20.84 -0.23 13.53
N ASP A 125 21.62 -0.79 14.47
CA ASP A 125 22.42 0.03 15.41
C ASP A 125 23.45 0.91 14.70
N GLU A 126 24.00 0.44 13.59
CA GLU A 126 24.94 1.17 12.75
C GLU A 126 24.29 2.40 12.08
N ASP A 127 23.04 2.26 11.64
CA ASP A 127 22.30 3.34 10.98
C ASP A 127 21.87 4.40 11.98
N LEU A 128 21.37 3.97 13.14
CA LEU A 128 20.98 4.90 14.20
C LEU A 128 22.17 5.64 14.79
N ALA A 129 23.30 4.96 15.00
CA ALA A 129 24.56 5.57 15.44
C ALA A 129 25.07 6.60 14.43
N ALA A 130 25.01 6.29 13.13
CA ALA A 130 25.39 7.22 12.07
C ALA A 130 24.47 8.45 12.03
N ALA A 131 23.15 8.29 12.07
CA ALA A 131 22.19 9.39 12.08
C ALA A 131 22.36 10.31 13.30
N LEU A 132 22.52 9.73 14.48
CA LEU A 132 22.78 10.51 15.70
C LEU A 132 24.14 11.22 15.65
N THR A 133 25.17 10.59 15.08
CA THR A 133 26.48 11.23 14.86
C THR A 133 26.34 12.44 13.94
N TYR A 134 25.59 12.30 12.84
CA TYR A 134 25.30 13.42 11.94
C TYR A 134 24.58 14.57 12.65
N VAL A 135 23.52 14.28 13.41
CA VAL A 135 22.79 15.29 14.21
C VAL A 135 23.70 15.98 15.23
N PHE A 136 24.56 15.23 15.91
CA PHE A 136 25.46 15.73 16.94
C PHE A 136 26.60 16.59 16.39
N GLY A 137 26.99 16.40 15.12
CA GLY A 137 28.05 17.16 14.44
C GLY A 137 27.54 18.22 13.45
N SER A 138 26.21 18.42 13.34
CA SER A 138 25.62 19.32 12.33
C SER A 138 24.93 20.54 12.97
N TRP A 139 24.71 21.57 12.17
CA TRP A 139 23.86 22.75 12.44
C TRP A 139 24.16 23.47 13.76
N GLY A 140 25.43 23.64 14.10
CA GLY A 140 25.86 24.31 15.31
C GLY A 140 26.06 23.41 16.52
N ASN A 141 25.68 22.13 16.44
CA ASN A 141 26.02 21.14 17.45
C ASN A 141 27.50 20.72 17.32
N ASP A 142 28.19 20.59 18.43
CA ASP A 142 29.59 20.13 18.52
C ASP A 142 29.68 19.05 19.61
N LEU A 143 29.02 17.92 19.36
CA LEU A 143 28.90 16.82 20.30
C LEU A 143 29.67 15.59 19.78
N ALA A 144 30.20 14.79 20.73
CA ALA A 144 30.94 13.59 20.36
C ALA A 144 30.07 12.59 19.57
N ALA A 145 30.64 11.93 18.56
CA ALA A 145 30.01 10.89 17.75
C ALA A 145 29.39 9.78 18.63
N VAL A 146 28.27 9.21 18.17
CA VAL A 146 27.58 8.08 18.82
C VAL A 146 28.12 6.79 18.25
N SER A 147 28.60 5.90 19.11
CA SER A 147 29.11 4.60 18.67
C SER A 147 28.01 3.55 18.54
N VAL A 148 28.19 2.61 17.62
CA VAL A 148 27.31 1.45 17.47
C VAL A 148 27.18 0.66 18.78
N ALA A 149 28.28 0.52 19.53
CA ALA A 149 28.30 -0.19 20.81
C ALA A 149 27.42 0.52 21.87
N GLU A 150 27.37 1.85 21.85
CA GLU A 150 26.53 2.66 22.74
C GLU A 150 25.04 2.44 22.45
N VAL A 151 24.64 2.43 21.17
CA VAL A 151 23.27 2.15 20.73
C VAL A 151 22.87 0.73 21.11
N ALA A 152 23.72 -0.27 20.80
CA ALA A 152 23.48 -1.67 21.11
C ALA A 152 23.35 -1.94 22.61
N ALA A 153 24.23 -1.33 23.43
CA ALA A 153 24.17 -1.46 24.89
C ALA A 153 22.85 -0.90 25.44
N LEU A 154 22.43 0.27 24.97
CA LEU A 154 21.19 0.91 25.43
C LEU A 154 19.94 0.13 24.99
N ARG A 155 19.96 -0.39 23.74
CA ARG A 155 18.88 -1.28 23.24
C ARG A 155 18.76 -2.55 24.10
N ALA A 156 19.88 -3.13 24.52
CA ALA A 156 19.90 -4.33 25.35
C ALA A 156 19.43 -4.03 26.80
N GLU A 157 19.85 -2.91 27.37
CA GLU A 157 19.52 -2.52 28.74
C GLU A 157 18.01 -2.22 28.87
N LEU A 158 17.48 -1.32 28.05
CA LEU A 158 16.10 -0.86 28.14
C LEU A 158 15.09 -1.83 27.50
N GLY A 159 15.50 -2.59 26.47
CA GLY A 159 14.67 -3.65 25.89
C GLY A 159 14.46 -4.85 26.83
N GLN A 160 15.24 -4.99 27.91
CA GLN A 160 14.98 -5.96 28.99
C GLN A 160 13.99 -5.44 30.04
N GLU A 161 13.97 -4.15 30.30
CA GLU A 161 13.01 -3.54 31.22
C GLU A 161 11.58 -3.57 30.67
N ASP A 162 11.39 -3.35 29.37
CA ASP A 162 10.09 -3.50 28.70
C ASP A 162 9.56 -4.95 28.68
N ARG A 163 10.45 -5.95 28.64
CA ARG A 163 10.07 -7.36 28.77
C ARG A 163 9.74 -7.77 30.20
N ALA A 164 10.34 -7.09 31.19
CA ALA A 164 10.05 -7.34 32.62
C ALA A 164 8.82 -6.56 33.10
N ALA A 165 8.48 -5.44 32.47
CA ALA A 165 7.29 -4.64 32.70
C ALA A 165 6.08 -5.10 31.86
N GLY A 166 6.01 -6.39 31.57
CA GLY A 166 4.96 -7.02 30.76
C GLY A 166 3.58 -6.42 31.03
N GLN A 167 3.04 -5.84 29.98
CA GLN A 167 1.62 -5.57 29.77
C GLN A 167 0.87 -4.95 30.95
N ARG A 168 0.91 -3.65 31.10
CA ARG A 168 -0.20 -2.90 31.69
C ARG A 168 -0.43 -1.62 30.89
N HIS A 169 -1.41 -1.66 30.00
CA HIS A 169 -2.12 -0.45 29.63
C HIS A 169 -2.84 0.06 30.89
N PRO A 170 -2.60 1.29 31.38
CA PRO A 170 -3.41 1.87 32.42
C PRO A 170 -4.71 2.38 31.82
N GLY A 171 -5.83 1.83 32.26
CA GLY A 171 -7.12 2.46 32.13
C GLY A 171 -8.18 1.80 31.29
N ALA A 172 -8.48 0.53 31.54
CA ALA A 172 -9.82 0.01 31.32
C ALA A 172 -10.47 -0.21 32.68
N THR A 173 -11.18 0.78 33.17
CA THR A 173 -12.17 0.57 34.23
C THR A 173 -13.45 0.06 33.58
N GLU A 174 -13.94 -1.08 34.08
CA GLU A 174 -15.25 -1.61 33.74
C GLU A 174 -16.33 -0.53 33.96
N GLY A 175 -16.88 -0.05 32.84
CA GLY A 175 -18.08 0.79 32.80
C GLY A 175 -19.11 0.12 31.91
N GLU A 176 -20.25 -0.25 32.52
CA GLU A 176 -21.38 -0.91 31.89
C GLU A 176 -21.78 -0.27 30.55
N LEU A 177 -21.64 -1.02 29.47
CA LEU A 177 -22.24 -0.72 28.17
C LEU A 177 -23.76 -0.91 28.26
N LYS A 178 -24.47 0.17 28.54
CA LYS A 178 -25.92 0.21 28.31
C LYS A 178 -26.19 0.42 26.82
N TYR A 179 -26.51 -0.67 26.16
CA TYR A 179 -27.08 -0.65 24.81
C TYR A 179 -28.39 0.16 24.82
N ARG A 180 -28.43 1.30 24.15
CA ARG A 180 -29.67 1.99 23.78
C ARG A 180 -29.77 2.06 22.25
N GLY A 181 -30.93 1.66 21.79
CA GLY A 181 -31.42 1.42 20.45
C GLY A 181 -31.06 2.44 19.35
N THR A 182 -31.36 2.03 18.12
CA THR A 182 -31.25 2.73 16.81
C THR A 182 -31.06 4.24 16.88
N PRO A 183 -29.99 4.79 16.24
CA PRO A 183 -29.81 6.24 16.17
C PRO A 183 -30.91 6.85 15.28
N SER A 184 -31.80 7.60 15.89
CA SER A 184 -32.59 8.62 15.19
C SER A 184 -31.64 9.68 14.63
N ALA A 185 -31.96 10.24 13.48
CA ALA A 185 -31.23 11.37 12.90
C ALA A 185 -30.96 12.45 13.97
N ILE A 186 -29.69 12.80 14.15
CA ILE A 186 -29.25 13.81 15.14
C ILE A 186 -29.87 15.15 14.77
N SER A 187 -30.58 15.76 15.69
CA SER A 187 -31.21 17.07 15.46
C SER A 187 -30.13 18.18 15.38
N PRO A 188 -30.41 19.32 14.73
CA PRO A 188 -29.49 20.47 14.72
C PRO A 188 -29.10 20.97 16.12
N GLU A 189 -29.91 20.67 17.11
CA GLU A 189 -29.68 21.05 18.51
C GLU A 189 -28.70 20.12 19.21
N GLU A 190 -28.69 18.82 18.88
CA GLU A 190 -27.70 17.84 19.32
C GLU A 190 -26.34 18.10 18.66
N THR A 191 -26.32 18.54 17.41
CA THR A 191 -25.10 18.98 16.71
C THR A 191 -24.46 20.19 17.40
N ARG A 192 -25.29 21.14 17.91
CA ARG A 192 -24.79 22.28 18.71
C ARG A 192 -24.20 21.87 20.06
N GLN A 193 -24.75 20.86 20.70
CA GLN A 193 -24.24 20.36 21.99
C GLN A 193 -22.92 19.57 21.82
N VAL A 194 -22.77 18.83 20.75
CA VAL A 194 -21.51 18.13 20.42
C VAL A 194 -20.40 19.14 20.14
N MET A 195 -20.68 20.24 19.45
CA MET A 195 -19.73 21.35 19.22
C MET A 195 -19.36 22.12 20.50
N ALA A 196 -20.17 22.04 21.55
CA ALA A 196 -19.92 22.73 22.82
C ALA A 196 -19.04 21.93 23.82
N ALA A 197 -18.72 20.66 23.55
CA ALA A 197 -18.07 19.74 24.48
C ALA A 197 -16.53 19.80 24.48
N GLY A 198 -15.91 20.96 24.21
CA GLY A 198 -14.52 21.23 24.57
C GLY A 198 -13.47 21.22 23.46
N GLY A 199 -13.85 20.96 22.23
CA GLY A 199 -12.95 21.11 21.07
C GLY A 199 -12.90 22.53 20.51
N PRO A 200 -11.94 22.88 19.63
CA PRO A 200 -11.84 24.17 18.97
C PRO A 200 -13.13 24.48 18.17
N VAL A 201 -13.66 25.71 18.30
CA VAL A 201 -14.94 26.10 17.69
C VAL A 201 -14.86 26.08 16.15
N LEU A 202 -15.88 25.48 15.51
CA LEU A 202 -16.12 25.50 14.07
C LEU A 202 -17.50 26.09 13.78
N SER A 203 -17.64 26.85 12.69
CA SER A 203 -18.94 27.20 12.14
C SER A 203 -19.57 26.00 11.43
N GLU A 204 -20.88 26.01 11.21
CA GLU A 204 -21.58 24.95 10.44
C GLU A 204 -20.98 24.76 9.04
N ALA A 205 -20.62 25.85 8.37
CA ALA A 205 -20.01 25.80 7.05
C ALA A 205 -18.62 25.15 7.10
N GLU A 206 -17.79 25.50 8.08
CA GLU A 206 -16.48 24.89 8.28
C GLU A 206 -16.62 23.41 8.66
N PHE A 207 -17.57 23.06 9.52
CA PHE A 207 -17.81 21.66 9.91
C PHE A 207 -18.28 20.82 8.71
N SER A 208 -19.18 21.36 7.88
CA SER A 208 -19.63 20.69 6.64
C SER A 208 -18.47 20.52 5.65
N THR A 209 -17.67 21.57 5.44
CA THR A 209 -16.49 21.52 4.56
C THR A 209 -15.48 20.49 5.06
N ALA A 210 -15.20 20.48 6.36
CA ALA A 210 -14.26 19.50 6.95
C ALA A 210 -14.80 18.07 6.86
N THR A 211 -16.11 17.87 7.05
CA THR A 211 -16.73 16.55 6.88
C THR A 211 -16.51 16.02 5.47
N GLN A 212 -16.78 16.84 4.46
CA GLN A 212 -16.55 16.47 3.07
C GLN A 212 -15.06 16.17 2.79
N LEU A 213 -14.16 17.06 3.18
CA LEU A 213 -12.71 16.88 3.02
C LEU A 213 -12.20 15.63 3.73
N TYR A 214 -12.73 15.32 4.91
CA TYR A 214 -12.36 14.11 5.65
C TYR A 214 -12.70 12.85 4.86
N PHE A 215 -13.93 12.76 4.33
CA PHE A 215 -14.33 11.65 3.48
C PHE A 215 -13.48 11.53 2.22
N GLU A 216 -13.19 12.65 1.57
CA GLU A 216 -12.43 12.66 0.31
C GLU A 216 -10.96 12.33 0.48
N ARG A 217 -10.33 12.72 1.62
CA ARG A 217 -8.88 12.69 1.79
C ARG A 217 -8.39 11.77 2.90
N CYS A 218 -9.14 11.64 3.99
CA CYS A 218 -8.66 11.05 5.24
C CYS A 218 -9.28 9.68 5.56
N ALA A 219 -10.61 9.53 5.33
CA ALA A 219 -11.38 8.36 5.75
C ALA A 219 -10.83 7.05 5.17
N GLY A 220 -10.33 7.05 3.94
CA GLY A 220 -9.75 5.85 3.31
C GLY A 220 -8.58 5.25 4.06
N CYS A 221 -7.84 6.05 4.84
CA CYS A 221 -6.74 5.57 5.67
C CYS A 221 -7.09 5.53 7.16
N HIS A 222 -7.83 6.52 7.67
CA HIS A 222 -8.10 6.67 9.10
C HIS A 222 -9.46 6.09 9.55
N GLY A 223 -10.24 5.53 8.61
CA GLY A 223 -11.59 5.04 8.85
C GLY A 223 -12.63 6.15 8.91
N VAL A 224 -13.87 5.85 8.57
CA VAL A 224 -14.99 6.80 8.58
C VAL A 224 -15.34 7.19 10.02
N LEU A 225 -15.29 6.23 10.94
CA LEU A 225 -15.50 6.43 12.37
C LEU A 225 -14.25 6.91 13.11
N ARG A 226 -13.17 7.24 12.39
CA ARG A 226 -11.88 7.69 12.91
C ARG A 226 -11.20 6.71 13.88
N LYS A 227 -11.61 5.44 13.91
CA LYS A 227 -11.03 4.41 14.78
C LYS A 227 -9.71 3.82 14.24
N GLY A 228 -9.22 4.35 13.12
CA GLY A 228 -8.05 3.84 12.43
C GLY A 228 -8.40 2.77 11.39
N ALA A 229 -7.48 2.59 10.43
CA ALA A 229 -7.56 1.56 9.41
C ALA A 229 -6.13 1.24 8.94
N THR A 230 -5.71 1.66 7.74
CA THR A 230 -4.27 1.65 7.37
C THR A 230 -3.49 2.76 8.05
N GLY A 231 -4.15 3.90 8.35
CA GLY A 231 -3.64 4.97 9.19
C GLY A 231 -4.07 4.81 10.65
N THR A 232 -3.41 5.54 11.55
CA THR A 232 -3.71 5.54 12.99
C THR A 232 -5.10 6.08 13.29
N ALA A 233 -5.66 5.75 14.47
CA ALA A 233 -6.91 6.33 14.93
C ALA A 233 -6.80 7.86 15.12
N LEU A 234 -7.89 8.57 14.80
CA LEU A 234 -8.05 10.02 14.93
C LEU A 234 -9.27 10.33 15.83
N THR A 235 -9.41 9.60 16.92
CA THR A 235 -10.47 9.84 17.90
C THR A 235 -10.19 11.11 18.69
N PRO A 236 -11.21 11.83 19.19
CA PRO A 236 -11.04 13.13 19.86
C PRO A 236 -10.10 13.11 21.06
N ASP A 237 -10.06 12.01 21.82
CA ASP A 237 -9.12 11.80 22.92
C ASP A 237 -7.66 11.90 22.45
N ILE A 238 -7.32 11.24 21.34
CA ILE A 238 -5.98 11.25 20.74
C ILE A 238 -5.67 12.63 20.12
N THR A 239 -6.61 13.18 19.34
CA THR A 239 -6.35 14.38 18.54
C THR A 239 -6.37 15.66 19.38
N THR A 240 -7.16 15.72 20.47
CA THR A 240 -7.16 16.83 21.40
C THR A 240 -5.87 16.88 22.23
N GLU A 241 -5.34 15.74 22.65
CA GLU A 241 -4.05 15.65 23.33
C GLU A 241 -2.91 16.19 22.46
N LYS A 242 -2.93 15.92 21.16
CA LYS A 242 -1.93 16.42 20.20
C LYS A 242 -2.08 17.91 19.89
N GLY A 243 -3.28 18.44 19.94
CA GLY A 243 -3.60 19.84 19.69
C GLY A 243 -3.59 20.27 18.23
N THR A 244 -4.18 21.44 17.98
CA THR A 244 -4.43 21.98 16.63
C THR A 244 -3.15 22.18 15.82
N ASP A 245 -2.10 22.78 16.43
CA ASP A 245 -0.88 23.11 15.69
C ASP A 245 -0.09 21.86 15.25
N TYR A 246 -0.05 20.84 16.11
CA TYR A 246 0.53 19.55 15.74
C TYR A 246 -0.21 18.91 14.56
N LEU A 247 -1.55 18.89 14.61
CA LEU A 247 -2.37 18.32 13.54
C LEU A 247 -2.20 19.10 12.23
N LYS A 248 -2.14 20.44 12.29
CA LYS A 248 -1.85 21.29 11.12
C LYS A 248 -0.51 20.92 10.50
N ALA A 249 0.52 20.83 11.31
CA ALA A 249 1.85 20.46 10.85
C ALA A 249 1.86 19.08 10.16
N LEU A 250 1.25 18.08 10.82
CA LEU A 250 1.19 16.72 10.28
C LEU A 250 0.40 16.64 8.96
N ILE A 251 -0.71 17.37 8.84
CA ILE A 251 -1.49 17.44 7.58
C ILE A 251 -0.70 18.15 6.49
N THR A 252 0.01 19.24 6.84
CA THR A 252 0.78 20.04 5.88
C THR A 252 1.93 19.24 5.28
N TYR A 253 2.73 18.58 6.13
CA TYR A 253 4.00 17.98 5.74
C TYR A 253 3.95 16.45 5.58
N GLY A 254 2.87 15.81 6.02
CA GLY A 254 2.75 14.36 6.01
C GLY A 254 3.65 13.66 7.03
N SER A 255 3.86 12.36 6.83
CA SER A 255 4.77 11.58 7.68
C SER A 255 5.51 10.51 6.86
N PRO A 256 6.72 10.10 7.29
CA PRO A 256 7.46 9.00 6.66
C PRO A 256 6.71 7.67 6.68
N ALA A 257 5.75 7.51 7.59
CA ALA A 257 4.90 6.33 7.72
C ALA A 257 3.80 6.25 6.63
N GLY A 258 3.84 7.12 5.61
CA GLY A 258 2.95 7.07 4.45
C GLY A 258 1.75 8.03 4.52
N MET A 259 1.66 8.94 5.51
CA MET A 259 0.67 10.01 5.46
C MET A 259 1.09 11.04 4.41
N PRO A 260 0.24 11.37 3.40
CA PRO A 260 0.56 12.35 2.38
C PRO A 260 0.77 13.75 2.95
N ASN A 261 1.59 14.54 2.27
CA ASN A 261 1.92 15.94 2.60
C ASN A 261 0.94 16.92 1.96
N TRP A 262 -0.31 16.87 2.38
CA TRP A 262 -1.44 17.58 1.75
C TRP A 262 -1.25 19.09 1.52
N GLY A 263 -0.52 19.75 2.43
CA GLY A 263 -0.24 21.20 2.29
C GLY A 263 0.89 21.48 1.30
N THR A 264 2.04 20.82 1.46
CA THR A 264 3.20 21.08 0.58
C THR A 264 3.02 20.53 -0.83
N SER A 265 2.13 19.56 -1.04
CA SER A 265 1.70 19.14 -2.38
C SER A 265 0.71 20.10 -3.05
N GLY A 266 0.18 21.08 -2.31
CA GLY A 266 -0.82 22.04 -2.83
C GLY A 266 -2.24 21.46 -2.91
N GLU A 267 -2.48 20.24 -2.44
CA GLU A 267 -3.80 19.59 -2.51
C GLU A 267 -4.80 20.11 -1.47
N MET A 268 -4.31 20.72 -0.39
CA MET A 268 -5.11 21.42 0.61
C MET A 268 -4.52 22.79 0.89
N SER A 269 -5.38 23.82 0.91
CA SER A 269 -5.00 25.17 1.32
C SER A 269 -4.79 25.25 2.84
N ASP A 270 -4.07 26.28 3.31
CA ASP A 270 -3.85 26.53 4.75
C ASP A 270 -5.17 26.65 5.51
N ALA A 271 -6.20 27.27 4.91
CA ALA A 271 -7.53 27.39 5.50
C ALA A 271 -8.21 26.02 5.66
N GLN A 272 -8.11 25.14 4.64
CA GLN A 272 -8.65 23.78 4.72
C GLN A 272 -7.91 22.94 5.76
N ILE A 273 -6.60 23.10 5.88
CA ILE A 273 -5.78 22.41 6.88
C ILE A 273 -6.15 22.87 8.28
N ASP A 274 -6.35 24.17 8.51
CA ASP A 274 -6.79 24.72 9.79
C ASP A 274 -8.16 24.18 10.20
N ILE A 275 -9.13 24.23 9.28
CA ILE A 275 -10.47 23.67 9.50
C ILE A 275 -10.39 22.18 9.82
N MET A 276 -9.61 21.40 9.06
CA MET A 276 -9.46 19.96 9.27
C MET A 276 -8.82 19.66 10.64
N ALA A 277 -7.76 20.35 11.03
CA ALA A 277 -7.10 20.14 12.30
C ALA A 277 -8.03 20.42 13.50
N ARG A 278 -8.89 21.46 13.41
CA ARG A 278 -9.93 21.75 14.42
C ARG A 278 -11.05 20.70 14.41
N PHE A 279 -11.46 20.25 13.22
CA PHE A 279 -12.49 19.24 13.04
C PHE A 279 -12.11 17.87 13.62
N LEU A 280 -10.85 17.47 13.49
CA LEU A 280 -10.36 16.21 14.04
C LEU A 280 -10.44 16.13 15.57
N GLN A 281 -10.51 17.25 16.26
CA GLN A 281 -10.66 17.36 17.70
C GLN A 281 -12.13 17.40 18.19
N GLN A 282 -13.07 17.30 17.24
CA GLN A 282 -14.51 17.15 17.51
C GLN A 282 -14.93 15.70 17.40
N GLU A 283 -16.04 15.33 18.05
CA GLU A 283 -16.66 14.03 17.81
C GLU A 283 -16.96 13.86 16.31
N PRO A 284 -16.65 12.71 15.73
CA PRO A 284 -16.99 12.45 14.33
C PRO A 284 -18.51 12.53 14.17
N PRO A 285 -19.02 13.19 13.11
CA PRO A 285 -20.44 13.14 12.79
C PRO A 285 -20.83 11.68 12.57
N ALA A 286 -22.06 11.31 12.94
CA ALA A 286 -22.61 10.03 12.55
C ALA A 286 -22.64 9.95 11.02
N PRO A 287 -21.92 9.01 10.39
CA PRO A 287 -21.90 8.95 8.94
C PRO A 287 -23.31 8.60 8.44
N PRO A 288 -23.75 9.22 7.35
CA PRO A 288 -25.05 8.93 6.79
C PRO A 288 -25.11 7.47 6.35
N GLU A 289 -26.24 6.82 6.58
CA GLU A 289 -26.54 5.52 5.99
C GLU A 289 -26.80 5.69 4.48
N PHE A 290 -26.59 4.62 3.73
CA PHE A 290 -26.84 4.57 2.29
C PHE A 290 -27.46 3.21 1.98
N GLY A 291 -28.78 3.20 1.84
CA GLY A 291 -29.56 1.98 1.68
C GLY A 291 -30.18 1.85 0.28
N MET A 292 -31.11 0.91 0.14
CA MET A 292 -31.76 0.59 -1.14
C MET A 292 -32.47 1.80 -1.77
N ALA A 293 -33.12 2.62 -0.96
CA ALA A 293 -33.84 3.80 -1.47
C ALA A 293 -32.88 4.86 -2.03
N ASP A 294 -31.74 5.06 -1.35
CA ASP A 294 -30.71 5.99 -1.78
C ASP A 294 -30.07 5.51 -3.08
N MET A 295 -29.77 4.21 -3.18
CA MET A 295 -29.22 3.59 -4.39
C MET A 295 -30.15 3.76 -5.56
N LYS A 296 -31.46 3.45 -5.39
CA LYS A 296 -32.49 3.61 -6.44
C LYS A 296 -32.66 5.07 -6.85
N GLY A 297 -32.41 6.00 -5.95
CA GLY A 297 -32.42 7.44 -6.23
C GLY A 297 -31.27 7.93 -7.13
N THR A 298 -30.20 7.15 -7.25
CA THR A 298 -29.03 7.45 -8.09
C THR A 298 -28.87 6.52 -9.29
N TRP A 299 -29.73 5.50 -9.37
CA TRP A 299 -29.70 4.52 -10.45
C TRP A 299 -30.30 5.08 -11.72
N GLU A 300 -29.55 5.00 -12.81
CA GLU A 300 -29.97 5.47 -14.15
C GLU A 300 -29.59 4.45 -15.21
N VAL A 301 -30.55 4.11 -16.09
CA VAL A 301 -30.29 3.39 -17.34
C VAL A 301 -30.34 4.41 -18.47
N LEU A 302 -29.15 4.79 -18.98
CA LEU A 302 -28.98 5.81 -20.01
C LEU A 302 -29.33 5.29 -21.41
N VAL A 303 -29.03 4.00 -21.65
CA VAL A 303 -29.41 3.30 -22.88
C VAL A 303 -30.03 1.97 -22.47
N ALA A 304 -31.33 1.78 -22.77
CA ALA A 304 -32.03 0.55 -22.45
C ALA A 304 -31.39 -0.67 -23.12
N PRO A 305 -31.32 -1.86 -22.49
CA PRO A 305 -30.68 -3.03 -23.05
C PRO A 305 -31.13 -3.39 -24.48
N GLU A 306 -32.42 -3.22 -24.77
CA GLU A 306 -33.00 -3.47 -26.09
C GLU A 306 -32.56 -2.47 -27.17
N ASP A 307 -32.13 -1.28 -26.78
CA ASP A 307 -31.70 -0.18 -27.68
C ASP A 307 -30.18 -0.20 -27.91
N ARG A 308 -29.43 -1.04 -27.18
CA ARG A 308 -27.98 -1.17 -27.33
C ARG A 308 -27.61 -1.91 -28.63
N PRO A 309 -26.48 -1.55 -29.26
CA PRO A 309 -26.02 -2.26 -30.46
C PRO A 309 -25.83 -3.75 -30.18
N LYS A 310 -26.26 -4.61 -31.09
CA LYS A 310 -26.11 -6.08 -30.96
C LYS A 310 -24.73 -6.58 -31.42
N GLU A 311 -24.08 -5.80 -32.24
CA GLU A 311 -22.75 -6.03 -32.79
C GLU A 311 -21.95 -4.74 -32.66
N PRO A 312 -20.62 -4.79 -32.61
CA PRO A 312 -19.79 -3.59 -32.58
C PRO A 312 -20.10 -2.63 -33.75
N GLN A 313 -20.18 -1.34 -33.45
CA GLN A 313 -20.42 -0.29 -34.44
C GLN A 313 -19.13 0.23 -35.09
N HIS A 314 -17.98 -0.39 -34.80
CA HIS A 314 -16.64 -0.08 -35.32
C HIS A 314 -15.87 -1.38 -35.62
N ASP A 315 -14.81 -1.25 -36.42
CA ASP A 315 -13.99 -2.40 -36.88
C ASP A 315 -12.74 -2.62 -36.00
N ARG A 316 -12.65 -1.98 -34.80
CA ARG A 316 -11.51 -2.09 -33.87
C ARG A 316 -11.54 -3.43 -33.12
N ASP A 317 -10.35 -3.96 -32.76
CA ASP A 317 -10.24 -5.13 -31.88
C ASP A 317 -10.53 -4.76 -30.42
N ILE A 318 -11.77 -4.96 -29.98
CA ILE A 318 -12.23 -4.66 -28.64
C ILE A 318 -11.40 -5.38 -27.56
N GLU A 319 -10.98 -6.62 -27.83
CA GLU A 319 -10.16 -7.36 -26.88
C GLU A 319 -8.79 -6.73 -26.65
N ASN A 320 -8.30 -5.92 -27.62
CA ASN A 320 -7.05 -5.15 -27.42
C ASN A 320 -7.26 -3.72 -26.91
N PHE A 321 -8.48 -3.34 -26.54
CA PHE A 321 -8.70 -2.05 -25.86
C PHE A 321 -8.09 -2.04 -24.46
N PHE A 322 -7.69 -0.83 -24.03
CA PHE A 322 -7.29 -0.53 -22.66
C PHE A 322 -8.30 0.42 -22.04
N SER A 323 -8.79 0.08 -20.87
CA SER A 323 -9.49 1.00 -19.98
C SER A 323 -8.44 1.63 -19.04
N VAL A 324 -8.25 2.93 -19.13
CA VAL A 324 -7.25 3.68 -18.36
C VAL A 324 -7.93 4.64 -17.41
N THR A 325 -7.71 4.47 -16.11
CA THR A 325 -8.28 5.36 -15.11
C THR A 325 -7.51 6.67 -15.04
N LEU A 326 -8.17 7.78 -15.33
CA LEU A 326 -7.69 9.15 -15.18
C LEU A 326 -8.17 9.67 -13.82
N ARG A 327 -7.41 9.33 -12.79
CA ARG A 327 -7.86 9.37 -11.39
C ARG A 327 -8.34 10.73 -10.93
N ASP A 328 -7.53 11.78 -11.15
CA ASP A 328 -7.79 13.09 -10.58
C ASP A 328 -8.80 13.93 -11.39
N SER A 329 -9.07 13.55 -12.64
CA SER A 329 -10.17 14.11 -13.43
C SER A 329 -11.49 13.37 -13.22
N GLY A 330 -11.49 12.18 -12.59
CA GLY A 330 -12.70 11.36 -12.44
C GLY A 330 -13.20 10.80 -13.77
N GLN A 331 -12.30 10.43 -14.66
CA GLN A 331 -12.59 9.97 -16.01
C GLN A 331 -11.92 8.62 -16.31
N VAL A 332 -12.37 7.96 -17.35
CA VAL A 332 -11.73 6.78 -17.92
C VAL A 332 -11.53 6.97 -19.41
N ALA A 333 -10.30 6.79 -19.89
CA ALA A 333 -10.00 6.74 -21.30
C ALA A 333 -10.08 5.30 -21.82
N ILE A 334 -10.77 5.10 -22.94
CA ILE A 334 -10.70 3.87 -23.72
C ILE A 334 -9.69 4.11 -24.84
N ILE A 335 -8.62 3.33 -24.83
CA ILE A 335 -7.50 3.44 -25.78
C ILE A 335 -7.43 2.18 -26.63
N ASP A 336 -7.31 2.35 -27.92
CA ASP A 336 -7.10 1.28 -28.87
C ASP A 336 -5.65 0.78 -28.78
N GLY A 337 -5.47 -0.49 -28.38
CA GLY A 337 -4.15 -1.10 -28.21
C GLY A 337 -3.38 -1.31 -29.51
N ASP A 338 -4.04 -1.34 -30.67
CA ASP A 338 -3.38 -1.47 -31.97
C ASP A 338 -2.89 -0.11 -32.49
N THR A 339 -3.76 0.90 -32.49
CA THR A 339 -3.43 2.23 -33.05
C THR A 339 -2.81 3.19 -32.05
N LYS A 340 -2.95 2.93 -30.74
CA LYS A 340 -2.55 3.80 -29.61
C LYS A 340 -3.38 5.10 -29.51
N GLU A 341 -4.52 5.17 -30.21
CA GLU A 341 -5.42 6.31 -30.18
C GLU A 341 -6.36 6.24 -28.98
N ILE A 342 -6.63 7.38 -28.36
CA ILE A 342 -7.72 7.54 -27.40
C ILE A 342 -9.03 7.52 -28.19
N VAL A 343 -9.80 6.45 -28.04
CA VAL A 343 -11.07 6.26 -28.74
C VAL A 343 -12.16 7.17 -28.14
N THR A 344 -12.21 7.20 -26.80
CA THR A 344 -13.12 8.08 -26.06
C THR A 344 -12.63 8.29 -24.65
N ILE A 345 -13.13 9.35 -24.01
CA ILE A 345 -13.00 9.61 -22.57
C ILE A 345 -14.40 9.72 -22.00
N VAL A 346 -14.70 8.92 -20.99
CA VAL A 346 -16.01 8.92 -20.32
C VAL A 346 -15.90 9.46 -18.91
N GLU A 347 -16.87 10.27 -18.52
CA GLU A 347 -17.02 10.76 -17.15
C GLU A 347 -17.40 9.60 -16.23
N THR A 348 -16.77 9.55 -15.06
CA THR A 348 -16.98 8.53 -14.04
C THR A 348 -17.01 9.15 -12.65
N GLY A 349 -16.91 8.34 -11.58
CA GLY A 349 -16.88 8.84 -10.22
C GLY A 349 -15.53 9.45 -9.82
N TYR A 350 -15.56 10.25 -8.76
CA TYR A 350 -14.37 10.88 -8.18
C TYR A 350 -13.29 9.86 -7.83
N ALA A 351 -12.06 10.17 -8.15
CA ALA A 351 -10.88 9.35 -7.89
C ALA A 351 -11.08 7.89 -8.34
N VAL A 352 -11.54 7.72 -9.59
CA VAL A 352 -11.74 6.40 -10.20
C VAL A 352 -10.49 5.54 -10.06
N HIS A 353 -10.69 4.28 -9.65
CA HIS A 353 -9.56 3.44 -9.23
C HIS A 353 -9.51 2.09 -9.96
N ILE A 354 -10.67 1.49 -10.19
CA ILE A 354 -10.79 0.14 -10.75
C ILE A 354 -11.66 0.16 -11.98
N SER A 355 -11.23 -0.60 -12.99
CA SER A 355 -12.05 -1.04 -14.12
C SER A 355 -12.13 -2.56 -14.12
N ARG A 356 -13.28 -3.10 -14.42
CA ARG A 356 -13.50 -4.53 -14.65
C ARG A 356 -14.18 -4.74 -15.98
N VAL A 357 -13.78 -5.78 -16.67
CA VAL A 357 -14.40 -6.20 -17.93
C VAL A 357 -15.44 -7.25 -17.62
N SER A 358 -16.62 -7.11 -18.18
CA SER A 358 -17.72 -8.07 -18.05
C SER A 358 -17.37 -9.43 -18.67
N ALA A 359 -18.08 -10.48 -18.27
CA ALA A 359 -17.80 -11.84 -18.76
C ALA A 359 -17.91 -11.99 -20.28
N SER A 360 -18.75 -11.18 -20.94
CA SER A 360 -18.85 -11.14 -22.41
C SER A 360 -17.73 -10.37 -23.09
N GLY A 361 -16.91 -9.62 -22.35
CA GLY A 361 -15.91 -8.71 -22.92
C GLY A 361 -16.49 -7.40 -23.47
N ARG A 362 -17.81 -7.22 -23.41
CA ARG A 362 -18.51 -6.07 -23.99
C ARG A 362 -18.49 -4.83 -23.10
N TYR A 363 -18.72 -5.01 -21.79
CA TYR A 363 -18.87 -3.89 -20.88
C TYR A 363 -17.61 -3.68 -20.03
N VAL A 364 -17.27 -2.43 -19.80
CA VAL A 364 -16.30 -2.02 -18.78
C VAL A 364 -17.06 -1.38 -17.64
N LEU A 365 -16.96 -1.97 -16.45
CA LEU A 365 -17.48 -1.40 -15.21
C LEU A 365 -16.36 -0.65 -14.49
N THR A 366 -16.59 0.61 -14.19
CA THR A 366 -15.65 1.44 -13.43
C THR A 366 -16.25 1.81 -12.09
N ILE A 367 -15.41 2.06 -11.08
CA ILE A 367 -15.87 2.53 -9.77
C ILE A 367 -14.96 3.62 -9.22
N GLY A 368 -15.56 4.74 -8.83
CA GLY A 368 -14.92 5.84 -8.13
C GLY A 368 -14.94 5.67 -6.61
N ARG A 369 -14.11 6.45 -5.91
CA ARG A 369 -14.15 6.49 -4.44
C ARG A 369 -15.46 7.01 -3.88
N ASP A 370 -16.18 7.83 -4.62
CA ASP A 370 -17.52 8.31 -4.29
C ASP A 370 -18.62 7.25 -4.51
N ALA A 371 -18.20 6.00 -4.72
CA ALA A 371 -19.04 4.82 -4.93
C ALA A 371 -19.92 4.86 -6.20
N LEU A 372 -19.63 5.76 -7.15
CA LEU A 372 -20.29 5.78 -8.45
C LEU A 372 -19.72 4.66 -9.34
N ILE A 373 -20.60 3.82 -9.85
CA ILE A 373 -20.33 2.82 -10.87
C ILE A 373 -20.88 3.32 -12.22
N ASN A 374 -20.03 3.20 -13.25
CA ASN A 374 -20.45 3.41 -14.62
C ASN A 374 -20.23 2.10 -15.41
N MET A 375 -21.21 1.74 -16.22
CA MET A 375 -21.12 0.64 -17.20
C MET A 375 -20.92 1.24 -18.58
N VAL A 376 -19.76 1.05 -19.19
CA VAL A 376 -19.40 1.53 -20.52
C VAL A 376 -19.56 0.40 -21.53
N ASP A 377 -20.35 0.63 -22.58
CA ASP A 377 -20.54 -0.34 -23.67
C ASP A 377 -19.50 -0.12 -24.76
N LEU A 378 -18.62 -1.10 -24.94
CA LEU A 378 -17.55 -1.07 -25.94
C LEU A 378 -18.04 -1.32 -27.38
N TYR A 379 -19.29 -1.74 -27.58
CA TYR A 379 -19.86 -1.93 -28.92
C TYR A 379 -20.34 -0.62 -29.55
N MET A 380 -20.50 0.43 -28.76
CA MET A 380 -20.89 1.74 -29.28
C MET A 380 -19.71 2.44 -29.97
N ASP A 381 -19.99 3.35 -30.91
CA ASP A 381 -19.01 4.19 -31.56
C ASP A 381 -19.37 5.69 -31.40
N PRO A 382 -18.67 6.45 -30.52
CA PRO A 382 -17.66 5.97 -29.57
C PRO A 382 -18.25 5.17 -28.38
N PRO A 383 -17.46 4.34 -27.68
CA PRO A 383 -17.88 3.71 -26.44
C PRO A 383 -18.40 4.71 -25.42
N ALA A 384 -19.53 4.41 -24.77
CA ALA A 384 -20.22 5.34 -23.89
C ALA A 384 -20.84 4.63 -22.69
N THR A 385 -21.11 5.39 -21.62
CA THR A 385 -21.83 4.89 -20.44
C THR A 385 -23.30 4.60 -20.76
N VAL A 386 -23.76 3.37 -20.46
CA VAL A 386 -25.14 2.93 -20.71
C VAL A 386 -25.98 2.77 -19.45
N ALA A 387 -25.33 2.62 -18.28
CA ALA A 387 -26.00 2.61 -16.98
C ALA A 387 -25.04 3.10 -15.89
N GLN A 388 -25.59 3.64 -14.81
CA GLN A 388 -24.83 4.10 -13.66
C GLN A 388 -25.61 4.01 -12.35
N ILE A 389 -24.89 3.91 -11.22
CA ILE A 389 -25.47 3.86 -9.87
C ILE A 389 -24.42 4.19 -8.80
N LYS A 390 -24.83 4.83 -7.71
CA LYS A 390 -24.04 4.87 -6.47
C LYS A 390 -24.43 3.73 -5.54
N VAL A 391 -23.43 3.00 -5.04
CA VAL A 391 -23.63 1.83 -4.15
C VAL A 391 -23.26 2.10 -2.70
N GLY A 392 -22.91 3.33 -2.38
CA GLY A 392 -22.48 3.78 -1.06
C GLY A 392 -22.02 5.22 -1.10
N LEU A 393 -21.26 5.62 -0.09
CA LEU A 393 -20.59 6.92 0.00
C LEU A 393 -19.09 6.83 -0.29
N GLU A 394 -18.50 5.67 -0.03
CA GLU A 394 -17.15 5.32 -0.41
C GLU A 394 -17.11 3.84 -0.84
N ALA A 395 -16.52 3.55 -2.00
CA ALA A 395 -16.38 2.19 -2.50
C ALA A 395 -15.09 2.01 -3.30
N ARG A 396 -14.72 0.76 -3.59
CA ARG A 396 -13.46 0.49 -4.28
C ARG A 396 -13.44 -0.75 -5.15
N SER A 397 -14.46 -1.57 -5.12
CA SER A 397 -14.44 -2.85 -5.83
C SER A 397 -15.75 -3.10 -6.58
N VAL A 398 -15.63 -3.56 -7.81
CA VAL A 398 -16.76 -3.96 -8.68
C VAL A 398 -16.35 -5.20 -9.46
N GLU A 399 -17.28 -6.10 -9.72
CA GLU A 399 -17.06 -7.30 -10.55
C GLU A 399 -18.38 -7.74 -11.20
N THR A 400 -18.32 -8.59 -12.25
CA THR A 400 -19.49 -9.23 -12.87
C THR A 400 -19.46 -10.74 -12.69
N SER A 401 -20.64 -11.38 -12.77
CA SER A 401 -20.72 -12.84 -12.72
C SER A 401 -20.09 -13.47 -13.98
N LYS A 402 -19.18 -14.44 -13.78
CA LYS A 402 -18.40 -15.08 -14.85
C LYS A 402 -18.64 -16.60 -14.96
N TYR A 403 -19.33 -17.20 -13.97
CA TYR A 403 -19.58 -18.64 -13.99
C TYR A 403 -20.52 -19.01 -15.13
N LYS A 404 -20.21 -20.14 -15.78
CA LYS A 404 -20.96 -20.65 -16.96
C LYS A 404 -22.46 -20.70 -16.74
N GLY A 405 -23.21 -20.01 -17.60
CA GLY A 405 -24.67 -19.87 -17.53
C GLY A 405 -25.17 -18.72 -16.68
N TYR A 406 -24.24 -17.93 -16.12
CA TYR A 406 -24.50 -16.71 -15.36
C TYR A 406 -23.68 -15.52 -15.85
N GLU A 407 -23.03 -15.67 -17.02
CA GLU A 407 -22.19 -14.62 -17.60
C GLU A 407 -22.98 -13.32 -17.69
N ASP A 408 -22.45 -12.26 -17.10
CA ASP A 408 -23.03 -10.89 -17.03
C ASP A 408 -24.46 -10.81 -16.46
N LYS A 409 -24.96 -11.88 -15.84
CA LYS A 409 -26.31 -11.86 -15.26
C LYS A 409 -26.42 -10.94 -14.04
N TYR A 410 -25.32 -10.85 -13.29
CA TYR A 410 -25.24 -10.04 -12.09
C TYR A 410 -23.95 -9.22 -12.09
N ALA A 411 -23.98 -8.05 -11.44
CA ALA A 411 -22.83 -7.30 -11.01
C ALA A 411 -22.82 -7.20 -9.47
N ILE A 412 -21.63 -7.03 -8.89
CA ILE A 412 -21.45 -6.84 -7.47
C ILE A 412 -20.50 -5.69 -7.22
N ALA A 413 -20.75 -4.89 -6.20
CA ALA A 413 -19.83 -3.85 -5.74
C ALA A 413 -19.62 -3.90 -4.24
N GLY A 414 -18.41 -3.56 -3.81
CA GLY A 414 -18.00 -3.53 -2.42
C GLY A 414 -17.78 -2.11 -1.93
N SER A 415 -18.48 -1.73 -0.87
CA SER A 415 -18.38 -0.42 -0.25
C SER A 415 -17.43 -0.42 0.93
N TYR A 416 -16.77 0.72 1.13
CA TYR A 416 -16.02 1.04 2.34
C TYR A 416 -16.97 1.65 3.37
N TRP A 417 -17.90 2.51 2.89
CA TRP A 417 -18.97 3.02 3.73
C TRP A 417 -20.30 3.17 2.94
N PRO A 418 -21.42 2.70 3.49
CA PRO A 418 -21.48 1.74 4.60
C PRO A 418 -20.71 0.46 4.30
N PRO A 419 -20.19 -0.26 5.31
CA PRO A 419 -19.46 -1.52 5.10
C PRO A 419 -20.43 -2.62 4.65
N GLN A 420 -20.51 -2.80 3.34
CA GLN A 420 -21.50 -3.67 2.68
C GLN A 420 -21.02 -4.06 1.29
N TYR A 421 -21.65 -5.08 0.72
CA TYR A 421 -21.62 -5.31 -0.70
C TYR A 421 -23.04 -5.28 -1.28
N VAL A 422 -23.14 -4.93 -2.55
CA VAL A 422 -24.40 -4.75 -3.28
C VAL A 422 -24.37 -5.63 -4.50
N ILE A 423 -25.38 -6.50 -4.65
CA ILE A 423 -25.59 -7.28 -5.88
C ILE A 423 -26.62 -6.54 -6.73
N MET A 424 -26.31 -6.40 -8.01
CA MET A 424 -27.06 -5.66 -9.00
C MET A 424 -27.38 -6.56 -10.20
N ASP A 425 -28.40 -6.20 -10.94
CA ASP A 425 -28.65 -6.74 -12.27
C ASP A 425 -27.48 -6.41 -13.21
N GLY A 426 -27.02 -7.36 -13.98
CA GLY A 426 -25.81 -7.22 -14.79
C GLY A 426 -26.00 -6.39 -16.07
N ASP A 427 -27.24 -6.24 -16.54
CA ASP A 427 -27.55 -5.46 -17.74
C ASP A 427 -27.90 -4.00 -17.42
N THR A 428 -28.54 -3.77 -16.28
CA THR A 428 -29.12 -2.46 -15.97
C THR A 428 -28.47 -1.80 -14.77
N LEU A 429 -27.68 -2.52 -13.96
CA LEU A 429 -27.19 -2.11 -12.64
C LEU A 429 -28.30 -1.86 -11.61
N GLU A 430 -29.54 -2.35 -11.83
CA GLU A 430 -30.58 -2.26 -10.80
C GLU A 430 -30.10 -2.90 -9.49
N PRO A 431 -30.16 -2.19 -8.33
CA PRO A 431 -29.74 -2.78 -7.06
C PRO A 431 -30.76 -3.82 -6.60
N LEU A 432 -30.30 -5.07 -6.44
CA LEU A 432 -31.13 -6.23 -6.08
C LEU A 432 -31.00 -6.58 -4.59
N LYS A 433 -29.79 -6.59 -4.05
CA LYS A 433 -29.53 -7.04 -2.69
C LYS A 433 -28.39 -6.27 -2.06
N ILE A 434 -28.56 -5.90 -0.78
CA ILE A 434 -27.53 -5.30 0.06
C ILE A 434 -27.20 -6.27 1.20
N VAL A 435 -25.91 -6.51 1.47
CA VAL A 435 -25.47 -7.34 2.59
C VAL A 435 -24.38 -6.59 3.36
N SER A 436 -24.58 -6.44 4.67
CA SER A 436 -23.60 -5.84 5.58
C SER A 436 -22.41 -6.78 5.81
N THR A 437 -21.22 -6.20 5.90
CA THR A 437 -19.98 -6.93 6.22
C THR A 437 -19.52 -6.76 7.68
N ARG A 438 -20.28 -6.02 8.50
CA ARG A 438 -19.98 -5.84 9.93
C ARG A 438 -19.91 -7.18 10.65
N GLY A 439 -18.88 -7.38 11.48
CA GLY A 439 -18.68 -8.67 12.11
C GLY A 439 -17.50 -8.71 13.07
N MET A 440 -17.17 -9.90 13.54
CA MET A 440 -16.04 -10.13 14.44
C MET A 440 -14.75 -10.31 13.66
N THR A 441 -13.62 -9.90 14.25
CA THR A 441 -12.29 -10.14 13.68
C THR A 441 -11.85 -11.59 13.88
N VAL A 442 -11.08 -12.14 12.93
CA VAL A 442 -10.63 -13.55 12.98
C VAL A 442 -9.66 -13.85 14.12
N ASP A 443 -8.91 -12.84 14.60
CA ASP A 443 -7.83 -12.99 15.58
C ASP A 443 -8.30 -12.74 17.02
N THR A 444 -8.92 -11.58 17.29
CA THR A 444 -9.30 -11.16 18.65
C THR A 444 -10.76 -11.43 18.97
N GLN A 445 -11.60 -11.75 17.98
CA GLN A 445 -13.05 -11.90 18.09
C GLN A 445 -13.74 -10.62 18.61
N GLU A 446 -13.13 -9.46 18.31
CA GLU A 446 -13.73 -8.16 18.61
C GLU A 446 -14.63 -7.72 17.47
N TYR A 447 -15.73 -7.05 17.81
CA TYR A 447 -16.65 -6.51 16.81
C TYR A 447 -16.01 -5.32 16.07
N HIS A 448 -15.93 -5.42 14.74
CA HIS A 448 -15.51 -4.31 13.88
C HIS A 448 -16.72 -3.65 13.21
N PRO A 449 -16.95 -2.33 13.43
CA PRO A 449 -18.15 -1.64 12.92
C PRO A 449 -18.02 -1.22 11.45
N GLU A 450 -16.83 -1.15 10.90
CA GLU A 450 -16.55 -0.67 9.52
C GLU A 450 -15.55 -1.55 8.76
N PRO A 451 -15.79 -2.88 8.63
CA PRO A 451 -14.92 -3.74 7.84
C PRO A 451 -15.17 -3.52 6.35
N ARG A 452 -14.17 -2.97 5.67
CA ARG A 452 -14.25 -2.56 4.26
C ARG A 452 -14.15 -3.74 3.32
N VAL A 453 -14.89 -3.69 2.20
CA VAL A 453 -14.73 -4.64 1.10
C VAL A 453 -13.58 -4.19 0.20
N ALA A 454 -12.42 -4.84 0.30
CA ALA A 454 -11.20 -4.42 -0.37
C ALA A 454 -11.13 -4.86 -1.83
N ALA A 455 -11.50 -6.10 -2.11
CA ALA A 455 -11.50 -6.67 -3.45
C ALA A 455 -12.63 -7.68 -3.63
N ILE A 456 -13.09 -7.80 -4.87
CA ILE A 456 -14.05 -8.83 -5.29
C ILE A 456 -13.52 -9.47 -6.58
N VAL A 457 -13.63 -10.80 -6.67
CA VAL A 457 -13.42 -11.56 -7.90
C VAL A 457 -14.57 -12.55 -8.12
N ALA A 458 -14.81 -12.93 -9.36
CA ALA A 458 -15.78 -13.98 -9.69
C ALA A 458 -15.10 -15.33 -9.77
N SER A 459 -15.68 -16.37 -9.15
CA SER A 459 -15.16 -17.74 -9.18
C SER A 459 -15.35 -18.38 -10.55
N HIS A 460 -14.39 -19.22 -10.95
CA HIS A 460 -14.48 -20.05 -12.14
C HIS A 460 -15.10 -21.44 -11.86
N GLU A 461 -15.09 -21.87 -10.60
CA GLU A 461 -15.51 -23.22 -10.19
C GLU A 461 -16.98 -23.30 -9.75
N HIS A 462 -17.53 -22.18 -9.25
CA HIS A 462 -18.90 -22.08 -8.74
C HIS A 462 -19.50 -20.70 -9.08
N PRO A 463 -20.83 -20.55 -9.04
CA PRO A 463 -21.50 -19.26 -9.20
C PRO A 463 -21.30 -18.38 -7.94
N ASP A 464 -20.03 -18.12 -7.57
CA ASP A 464 -19.66 -17.38 -6.39
C ASP A 464 -18.96 -16.06 -6.74
N PHE A 465 -19.29 -15.01 -6.02
CA PHE A 465 -18.41 -13.86 -5.83
C PHE A 465 -17.53 -14.11 -4.60
N ILE A 466 -16.23 -13.91 -4.72
CA ILE A 466 -15.27 -14.00 -3.61
C ILE A 466 -15.00 -12.59 -3.14
N VAL A 467 -15.40 -12.28 -1.90
CA VAL A 467 -15.39 -10.94 -1.32
C VAL A 467 -14.39 -10.88 -0.18
N ASN A 468 -13.36 -10.04 -0.30
CA ASN A 468 -12.37 -9.80 0.74
C ASN A 468 -12.86 -8.76 1.73
N VAL A 469 -13.11 -9.15 2.98
CA VAL A 469 -13.48 -8.24 4.07
C VAL A 469 -12.25 -7.91 4.90
N LYS A 470 -11.77 -6.69 4.73
CA LYS A 470 -10.40 -6.29 5.07
C LYS A 470 -10.07 -6.39 6.55
N GLU A 471 -10.78 -5.65 7.39
CA GLU A 471 -10.43 -5.48 8.81
C GLU A 471 -10.81 -6.69 9.66
N THR A 472 -11.86 -7.40 9.29
CA THR A 472 -12.24 -8.63 10.01
C THR A 472 -11.40 -9.83 9.59
N GLY A 473 -10.83 -9.82 8.38
CA GLY A 473 -9.99 -10.90 7.86
C GLY A 473 -10.77 -12.10 7.32
N HIS A 474 -12.05 -11.88 6.95
CA HIS A 474 -12.92 -12.88 6.37
C HIS A 474 -12.95 -12.81 4.84
N ILE A 475 -12.96 -13.95 4.19
CA ILE A 475 -13.19 -14.12 2.76
C ILE A 475 -14.56 -14.77 2.61
N LEU A 476 -15.50 -14.05 1.96
CA LEU A 476 -16.85 -14.52 1.78
C LEU A 476 -17.03 -15.06 0.36
N LEU A 477 -17.46 -16.31 0.22
CA LEU A 477 -17.89 -16.88 -1.05
C LEU A 477 -19.42 -16.74 -1.12
N VAL A 478 -19.87 -15.80 -1.94
CA VAL A 478 -21.28 -15.40 -2.07
C VAL A 478 -21.90 -16.09 -3.27
N ASP A 479 -22.67 -17.14 -3.03
CA ASP A 479 -23.35 -17.91 -4.07
C ASP A 479 -24.53 -17.12 -4.64
N TYR A 480 -24.39 -16.70 -5.90
CA TYR A 480 -25.41 -15.92 -6.60
C TYR A 480 -26.37 -16.78 -7.45
N SER A 481 -26.35 -18.11 -7.29
CA SER A 481 -27.28 -19.00 -8.00
C SER A 481 -28.75 -18.71 -7.64
N ASN A 482 -28.99 -18.23 -6.42
CA ASN A 482 -30.30 -17.77 -5.94
C ASN A 482 -30.16 -16.46 -5.14
N ILE A 483 -30.47 -15.33 -5.79
CA ILE A 483 -30.34 -13.98 -5.17
C ILE A 483 -31.35 -13.77 -4.04
N ASP A 484 -32.52 -14.39 -4.11
CA ASP A 484 -33.57 -14.24 -3.09
C ASP A 484 -33.16 -14.89 -1.77
N ASP A 485 -32.40 -16.00 -1.83
CA ASP A 485 -31.92 -16.77 -0.69
C ASP A 485 -30.39 -17.04 -0.83
N LEU A 486 -29.59 -15.97 -0.62
CA LEU A 486 -28.13 -16.04 -0.76
C LEU A 486 -27.52 -17.01 0.23
N SER A 487 -26.70 -17.93 -0.27
CA SER A 487 -25.80 -18.74 0.53
C SER A 487 -24.40 -18.09 0.57
N VAL A 488 -23.85 -17.96 1.76
CA VAL A 488 -22.51 -17.37 1.97
C VAL A 488 -21.64 -18.34 2.75
N THR A 489 -20.54 -18.78 2.14
CA THR A 489 -19.49 -19.51 2.85
C THR A 489 -18.52 -18.49 3.42
N ASP A 490 -18.40 -18.45 4.75
CA ASP A 490 -17.50 -17.53 5.46
C ASP A 490 -16.20 -18.27 5.82
N ILE A 491 -15.09 -17.76 5.32
CA ILE A 491 -13.74 -18.30 5.50
C ILE A 491 -12.92 -17.32 6.33
N GLY A 492 -12.60 -17.68 7.57
CA GLY A 492 -11.63 -16.96 8.39
C GLY A 492 -10.21 -17.13 7.82
N ALA A 493 -9.54 -16.02 7.54
CA ALA A 493 -8.17 -15.99 6.99
C ALA A 493 -7.24 -15.15 7.87
N ALA A 494 -6.85 -13.96 7.44
CA ALA A 494 -6.00 -13.04 8.17
C ALA A 494 -6.45 -11.60 7.94
N LYS A 495 -6.21 -10.73 8.93
CA LYS A 495 -6.63 -9.32 8.88
C LYS A 495 -5.90 -8.53 7.81
N PHE A 496 -6.58 -7.47 7.38
CA PHE A 496 -6.16 -6.55 6.35
C PHE A 496 -6.00 -7.20 4.97
N LEU A 497 -6.98 -8.05 4.62
CA LEU A 497 -7.13 -8.55 3.26
C LEU A 497 -7.22 -7.38 2.28
N HIS A 498 -6.54 -7.51 1.15
CA HIS A 498 -6.46 -6.47 0.14
C HIS A 498 -6.79 -7.06 -1.24
N ASP A 499 -5.90 -6.86 -2.20
CA ASP A 499 -6.01 -7.39 -3.54
C ASP A 499 -5.41 -8.81 -3.65
N GLY A 500 -5.63 -9.41 -4.80
CA GLY A 500 -5.16 -10.74 -5.14
C GLY A 500 -5.62 -11.18 -6.50
N GLY A 501 -5.17 -12.35 -6.92
CA GLY A 501 -5.48 -12.92 -8.23
C GLY A 501 -5.56 -14.44 -8.19
N TRP A 502 -5.87 -14.98 -9.35
CA TRP A 502 -5.95 -16.43 -9.56
C TRP A 502 -4.57 -17.02 -9.81
N ASP A 503 -4.34 -18.23 -9.34
CA ASP A 503 -3.27 -19.05 -9.86
C ASP A 503 -3.52 -19.42 -11.33
N ARG A 504 -2.52 -20.01 -11.99
CA ARG A 504 -2.64 -20.41 -13.39
C ARG A 504 -3.82 -21.36 -13.67
N SER A 505 -4.21 -22.20 -12.73
CA SER A 505 -5.32 -23.13 -12.88
C SER A 505 -6.69 -22.46 -12.77
N LYS A 506 -6.76 -21.22 -12.25
CA LYS A 506 -7.99 -20.48 -11.92
C LYS A 506 -8.85 -21.16 -10.83
N ARG A 507 -8.30 -22.14 -10.15
CA ARG A 507 -8.94 -22.82 -9.02
C ARG A 507 -8.61 -22.16 -7.70
N TYR A 508 -7.37 -21.68 -7.54
CA TYR A 508 -6.90 -21.13 -6.30
C TYR A 508 -6.83 -19.61 -6.37
N PHE A 509 -7.53 -18.96 -5.45
CA PHE A 509 -7.48 -17.52 -5.28
C PHE A 509 -6.47 -17.16 -4.20
N LEU A 510 -5.45 -16.35 -4.56
CA LEU A 510 -4.40 -15.89 -3.66
C LEU A 510 -4.62 -14.41 -3.36
N THR A 511 -4.70 -14.06 -2.09
CA THR A 511 -4.94 -12.66 -1.67
C THR A 511 -4.03 -12.23 -0.55
N ALA A 512 -3.52 -10.99 -0.65
CA ALA A 512 -2.64 -10.42 0.34
C ALA A 512 -3.39 -9.99 1.60
N ALA A 513 -2.89 -10.42 2.76
CA ALA A 513 -3.22 -9.87 4.07
C ALA A 513 -2.07 -8.95 4.50
N ASN A 514 -2.09 -7.69 4.01
CA ASN A 514 -0.92 -6.79 4.01
C ASN A 514 -0.28 -6.60 5.38
N GLN A 515 -1.08 -6.32 6.42
CA GLN A 515 -0.54 -6.05 7.76
C GLN A 515 -0.31 -7.35 8.58
N SER A 516 -0.64 -8.49 8.00
CA SER A 516 -0.34 -9.80 8.59
C SER A 516 0.86 -10.48 7.92
N ASP A 517 1.48 -9.84 6.91
CA ASP A 517 2.61 -10.37 6.14
C ASP A 517 2.35 -11.79 5.60
N LYS A 518 1.12 -12.00 5.10
CA LYS A 518 0.66 -13.31 4.62
C LYS A 518 -0.06 -13.21 3.28
N ILE A 519 -0.04 -14.31 2.56
CA ILE A 519 -0.94 -14.58 1.45
C ILE A 519 -1.93 -15.67 1.89
N ALA A 520 -3.21 -15.36 1.85
CA ALA A 520 -4.26 -16.35 2.03
C ALA A 520 -4.56 -17.04 0.70
N VAL A 521 -4.62 -18.36 0.71
CA VAL A 521 -4.90 -19.20 -0.46
C VAL A 521 -6.23 -19.92 -0.25
N VAL A 522 -7.20 -19.63 -1.11
CA VAL A 522 -8.53 -20.23 -1.09
C VAL A 522 -8.71 -21.18 -2.27
N ASP A 523 -9.01 -22.43 -2.00
CA ASP A 523 -9.51 -23.38 -3.01
C ASP A 523 -10.97 -23.05 -3.30
N SER A 524 -11.24 -22.41 -4.42
CA SER A 524 -12.58 -22.00 -4.80
C SER A 524 -13.49 -23.18 -5.13
N LYS A 525 -12.92 -24.30 -5.58
CA LYS A 525 -13.64 -25.54 -5.85
C LYS A 525 -14.11 -26.23 -4.57
N GLU A 526 -13.24 -26.32 -3.57
CA GLU A 526 -13.56 -26.95 -2.29
C GLU A 526 -14.16 -25.94 -1.29
N ARG A 527 -14.23 -24.65 -1.67
CA ARG A 527 -14.75 -23.54 -0.83
C ARG A 527 -14.11 -23.48 0.55
N LYS A 528 -12.76 -23.56 0.62
CA LYS A 528 -12.01 -23.55 1.89
C LYS A 528 -10.66 -22.84 1.79
N LEU A 529 -10.19 -22.36 2.91
CA LEU A 529 -8.79 -21.94 3.06
C LEU A 529 -7.88 -23.16 3.01
N VAL A 530 -6.85 -23.12 2.14
CA VAL A 530 -5.86 -24.20 2.05
C VAL A 530 -4.52 -23.81 2.64
N ALA A 531 -4.19 -22.51 2.67
CA ALA A 531 -2.96 -22.03 3.30
C ALA A 531 -3.05 -20.57 3.73
N LEU A 532 -2.23 -20.22 4.72
CA LEU A 532 -1.77 -18.87 5.04
C LEU A 532 -0.25 -18.87 4.88
N ALA A 533 0.22 -18.51 3.69
CA ALA A 533 1.65 -18.52 3.39
C ALA A 533 2.33 -17.26 3.95
N ASP A 534 3.45 -17.47 4.66
CA ASP A 534 4.30 -16.36 5.13
C ASP A 534 5.06 -15.75 3.96
N VAL A 535 5.03 -14.42 3.88
CA VAL A 535 5.71 -13.65 2.86
C VAL A 535 6.44 -12.46 3.47
N THR A 536 7.12 -11.68 2.65
CA THR A 536 7.84 -10.51 3.12
C THR A 536 6.90 -9.35 3.48
N LYS A 537 7.43 -8.37 4.21
CA LYS A 537 6.66 -7.29 4.86
C LYS A 537 5.76 -6.53 3.90
N THR A 538 4.49 -6.48 4.24
CA THR A 538 3.42 -5.73 3.56
C THR A 538 3.28 -6.12 2.08
N PRO A 539 2.88 -7.37 1.79
CA PRO A 539 2.71 -7.83 0.42
C PRO A 539 1.66 -7.00 -0.32
N HIS A 540 1.92 -6.67 -1.58
CA HIS A 540 0.99 -5.94 -2.44
C HIS A 540 1.11 -6.44 -3.89
N PRO A 541 0.37 -7.47 -4.27
CA PRO A 541 0.51 -8.12 -5.57
C PRO A 541 -0.14 -7.38 -6.73
N GLY A 542 -1.09 -6.47 -6.47
CA GLY A 542 -2.10 -6.12 -7.47
C GLY A 542 -2.96 -7.36 -7.79
N ARG A 543 -2.69 -8.02 -8.91
CA ARG A 543 -3.25 -9.36 -9.24
C ARG A 543 -2.23 -10.49 -9.09
N GLY A 544 -0.96 -10.15 -8.81
CA GLY A 544 0.16 -11.06 -8.88
C GLY A 544 0.60 -11.36 -10.32
N ALA A 545 1.54 -12.27 -10.46
CA ALA A 545 1.98 -12.78 -11.75
C ALA A 545 2.14 -14.29 -11.70
N ASN A 546 1.71 -14.98 -12.74
CA ASN A 546 1.85 -16.44 -12.90
C ASN A 546 3.00 -16.76 -13.83
N LEU A 547 3.96 -17.56 -13.37
CA LEU A 547 5.09 -18.01 -14.17
C LEU A 547 5.56 -19.43 -13.79
N ASP A 548 6.47 -20.02 -14.56
CA ASP A 548 7.11 -21.28 -14.23
C ASP A 548 8.50 -21.02 -13.68
N ASP A 549 8.71 -21.34 -12.40
CA ASP A 549 10.03 -21.36 -11.80
C ASP A 549 10.76 -22.65 -12.25
N PRO A 550 12.02 -22.54 -12.75
CA PRO A 550 12.74 -23.72 -13.29
C PRO A 550 12.96 -24.85 -12.29
N GLU A 551 12.94 -24.54 -10.99
CA GLU A 551 13.20 -25.49 -9.90
C GLU A 551 11.91 -25.93 -9.20
N HIS A 552 10.94 -25.03 -9.06
CA HIS A 552 9.77 -25.20 -8.22
C HIS A 552 8.44 -25.39 -8.99
N GLY A 553 8.49 -25.33 -10.33
CA GLY A 553 7.31 -25.44 -11.18
C GLY A 553 6.43 -24.18 -11.16
N PRO A 554 5.11 -24.33 -11.34
CA PRO A 554 4.20 -23.18 -11.33
C PRO A 554 4.24 -22.40 -10.03
N VAL A 555 4.41 -21.07 -10.15
CA VAL A 555 4.44 -20.14 -9.03
C VAL A 555 3.55 -18.93 -9.28
N TRP A 556 3.07 -18.34 -8.19
CA TRP A 556 2.43 -17.05 -8.19
C TRP A 556 3.32 -16.04 -7.44
N VAL A 557 3.45 -14.82 -7.97
CA VAL A 557 4.43 -13.84 -7.53
C VAL A 557 3.75 -12.61 -6.93
N THR A 558 4.29 -12.11 -5.83
CA THR A 558 3.90 -10.84 -5.21
C THR A 558 5.10 -9.95 -4.94
N SER A 559 4.93 -8.65 -5.09
CA SER A 559 5.84 -7.63 -4.57
C SER A 559 5.45 -7.19 -3.16
N ALA A 560 6.19 -6.22 -2.61
CA ALA A 560 5.95 -5.70 -1.27
C ALA A 560 6.02 -4.16 -1.22
N LEU A 561 5.19 -3.57 -0.35
CA LEU A 561 5.27 -2.15 0.00
C LEU A 561 6.39 -1.90 1.02
N GLY A 562 6.56 -2.82 1.96
CA GLY A 562 7.40 -2.63 3.15
C GLY A 562 8.90 -2.90 2.93
N ASN A 563 9.28 -3.50 1.82
CA ASN A 563 10.69 -3.80 1.47
C ASN A 563 10.85 -4.02 -0.04
N ALA A 564 12.09 -4.29 -0.48
CA ALA A 564 12.43 -4.49 -1.89
C ALA A 564 12.04 -5.88 -2.44
N ASN A 565 11.61 -6.80 -1.61
CA ASN A 565 11.50 -8.20 -1.98
C ASN A 565 10.35 -8.48 -2.94
N VAL A 566 10.62 -9.32 -3.91
CA VAL A 566 9.63 -9.98 -4.79
C VAL A 566 9.60 -11.44 -4.40
N THR A 567 8.42 -11.94 -4.00
CA THR A 567 8.23 -13.26 -3.38
C THR A 567 7.46 -14.18 -4.29
N PHE A 568 7.97 -15.41 -4.45
CA PHE A 568 7.40 -16.45 -5.30
C PHE A 568 6.81 -17.56 -4.44
N LEU A 569 5.54 -17.88 -4.66
CA LEU A 569 4.82 -18.93 -3.96
C LEU A 569 4.54 -20.08 -4.93
N GLY A 570 4.87 -21.31 -4.54
CA GLY A 570 4.49 -22.49 -5.30
C GLY A 570 2.97 -22.70 -5.35
N THR A 571 2.40 -23.03 -6.52
CA THR A 571 0.95 -23.14 -6.71
C THR A 571 0.48 -24.48 -7.27
N ASP A 572 1.36 -25.49 -7.39
CA ASP A 572 1.04 -26.80 -7.92
C ASP A 572 1.08 -27.90 -6.84
N PRO A 573 -0.04 -28.15 -6.13
CA PRO A 573 -0.07 -29.16 -5.10
C PRO A 573 -0.03 -30.61 -5.63
N GLU A 574 -0.29 -30.81 -6.92
CA GLU A 574 -0.31 -32.16 -7.54
C GLU A 574 1.07 -32.53 -8.10
N GLY A 575 1.69 -31.64 -8.89
CA GLY A 575 2.99 -31.87 -9.50
C GLY A 575 4.17 -31.53 -8.61
N HIS A 576 4.03 -30.50 -7.74
CA HIS A 576 5.10 -29.98 -6.88
C HIS A 576 4.63 -29.84 -5.42
N PRO A 577 4.20 -30.93 -4.74
CA PRO A 577 3.59 -30.86 -3.40
C PRO A 577 4.52 -30.31 -2.32
N ASP A 578 5.83 -30.44 -2.47
CA ASP A 578 6.82 -29.93 -1.51
C ASP A 578 6.97 -28.41 -1.59
N SER A 579 6.67 -27.81 -2.73
CA SER A 579 6.72 -26.35 -2.99
C SER A 579 5.37 -25.67 -2.79
N ALA A 580 4.26 -26.40 -2.88
CA ALA A 580 2.92 -25.84 -2.86
C ALA A 580 2.62 -25.06 -1.59
N TRP A 581 2.07 -23.86 -1.80
CA TRP A 581 1.63 -22.92 -0.75
C TRP A 581 2.75 -22.43 0.18
N LYS A 582 3.99 -22.46 -0.31
CA LYS A 582 5.16 -21.96 0.41
C LYS A 582 5.88 -20.89 -0.41
N THR A 583 6.52 -19.97 0.27
CA THR A 583 7.55 -19.13 -0.34
C THR A 583 8.70 -20.01 -0.77
N VAL A 584 8.93 -20.12 -2.07
CA VAL A 584 9.97 -20.97 -2.68
C VAL A 584 11.19 -20.17 -3.15
N ARG A 585 10.99 -18.88 -3.49
CA ARG A 585 12.04 -17.97 -3.91
C ARG A 585 11.74 -16.55 -3.46
N ILE A 586 12.78 -15.80 -3.15
CA ILE A 586 12.71 -14.34 -2.92
C ILE A 586 13.86 -13.74 -3.75
N VAL A 587 13.55 -12.71 -4.53
CA VAL A 587 14.56 -11.91 -5.24
C VAL A 587 14.49 -10.46 -4.81
N ASP A 588 15.63 -9.76 -4.84
CA ASP A 588 15.67 -8.35 -4.55
C ASP A 588 15.19 -7.54 -5.76
N GLY A 589 14.22 -6.65 -5.53
CA GLY A 589 13.75 -5.67 -6.48
C GLY A 589 14.42 -4.31 -6.30
N MET A 590 13.89 -3.28 -6.95
CA MET A 590 14.47 -1.94 -6.96
C MET A 590 14.41 -1.21 -5.61
N GLY A 591 13.52 -1.64 -4.70
CA GLY A 591 13.22 -0.96 -3.45
C GLY A 591 11.79 -1.22 -3.00
N GLY A 592 11.45 -0.81 -1.77
CA GLY A 592 10.07 -0.88 -1.28
C GLY A 592 9.13 0.08 -2.00
N GLY A 593 7.82 -0.05 -1.75
CA GLY A 593 6.81 0.80 -2.37
C GLY A 593 6.26 0.29 -3.69
N SER A 594 6.46 -1.00 -4.01
CA SER A 594 5.88 -1.65 -5.18
C SER A 594 4.37 -1.88 -5.00
N LEU A 595 3.61 -1.63 -6.06
CA LEU A 595 2.17 -1.85 -6.13
C LEU A 595 1.79 -3.00 -7.05
N PHE A 596 2.57 -3.26 -8.11
CA PHE A 596 2.22 -4.23 -9.13
C PHE A 596 3.42 -5.03 -9.61
N VAL A 597 3.16 -6.31 -9.80
CA VAL A 597 4.00 -7.21 -10.60
C VAL A 597 3.18 -7.70 -11.80
N LYS A 598 3.83 -7.94 -12.93
CA LYS A 598 3.14 -8.43 -14.13
C LYS A 598 4.05 -9.30 -14.96
N SER A 599 3.47 -10.38 -15.46
CA SER A 599 4.04 -11.26 -16.48
C SER A 599 2.97 -11.56 -17.55
N HIS A 600 3.34 -12.27 -18.59
CA HIS A 600 2.39 -12.73 -19.61
C HIS A 600 2.83 -14.11 -20.13
N PRO A 601 1.92 -15.03 -20.49
CA PRO A 601 2.27 -16.37 -20.97
C PRO A 601 3.19 -16.38 -22.20
N ASN A 602 3.17 -15.31 -23.01
CA ASN A 602 4.01 -15.15 -24.21
C ASN A 602 5.32 -14.40 -23.94
N SER A 603 5.60 -14.01 -22.68
CA SER A 603 6.78 -13.24 -22.28
C SER A 603 7.75 -14.06 -21.45
N SER A 604 9.02 -13.70 -21.52
CA SER A 604 10.06 -14.18 -20.59
C SER A 604 10.41 -13.13 -19.51
N ASN A 605 9.61 -12.08 -19.38
CA ASN A 605 9.87 -10.97 -18.46
C ASN A 605 8.88 -10.96 -17.30
N LEU A 606 9.41 -10.65 -16.11
CA LEU A 606 8.62 -10.24 -14.95
C LEU A 606 8.90 -8.76 -14.70
N TRP A 607 7.88 -7.93 -14.78
CA TRP A 607 7.94 -6.48 -14.57
C TRP A 607 7.47 -6.13 -13.17
N VAL A 608 8.23 -5.24 -12.50
CA VAL A 608 7.96 -4.82 -11.11
C VAL A 608 8.10 -3.32 -11.01
N ASP A 609 7.05 -2.63 -10.59
CA ASP A 609 7.08 -1.19 -10.31
C ASP A 609 7.52 -0.89 -8.86
N ALA A 610 7.77 0.38 -8.55
CA ALA A 610 7.95 0.86 -7.18
C ALA A 610 7.55 2.35 -7.04
N PRO A 611 6.30 2.72 -7.41
CA PRO A 611 5.86 4.12 -7.48
C PRO A 611 5.85 4.85 -6.14
N LEU A 612 5.78 4.14 -5.02
CA LEU A 612 5.74 4.73 -3.68
C LEU A 612 7.12 4.81 -3.01
N ASN A 613 8.18 4.46 -3.74
CA ASN A 613 9.53 4.63 -3.25
C ASN A 613 9.89 6.12 -3.14
N PRO A 614 10.49 6.58 -2.03
CA PRO A 614 10.89 7.98 -1.86
C PRO A 614 12.06 8.39 -2.77
N ASP A 615 12.89 7.44 -3.22
CA ASP A 615 13.97 7.70 -4.19
C ASP A 615 13.37 7.86 -5.59
N GLU A 616 13.51 9.06 -6.15
CA GLU A 616 13.00 9.37 -7.49
C GLU A 616 13.64 8.49 -8.57
N SER A 617 14.91 8.10 -8.41
CA SER A 617 15.56 7.20 -9.37
C SER A 617 14.89 5.81 -9.40
N VAL A 618 14.24 5.42 -8.33
CA VAL A 618 13.45 4.18 -8.20
C VAL A 618 12.02 4.39 -8.67
N SER A 619 11.31 5.38 -8.11
CA SER A 619 9.90 5.61 -8.44
C SER A 619 9.66 6.01 -9.89
N GLN A 620 10.68 6.56 -10.59
CA GLN A 620 10.67 6.94 -12.00
C GLN A 620 11.13 5.83 -12.96
N SER A 621 11.37 4.64 -12.44
CA SER A 621 11.89 3.49 -13.19
C SER A 621 11.04 2.25 -12.96
N VAL A 622 11.30 1.20 -13.73
CA VAL A 622 10.72 -0.14 -13.55
C VAL A 622 11.84 -1.18 -13.56
N ALA A 623 11.70 -2.23 -12.75
CA ALA A 623 12.55 -3.41 -12.82
C ALA A 623 11.98 -4.44 -13.79
N VAL A 624 12.84 -5.05 -14.60
CA VAL A 624 12.50 -6.19 -15.43
C VAL A 624 13.46 -7.33 -15.16
N PHE A 625 12.92 -8.49 -14.80
CA PHE A 625 13.64 -9.74 -14.57
C PHE A 625 13.49 -10.67 -15.77
N ASP A 626 14.54 -11.39 -16.12
CA ASP A 626 14.43 -12.55 -17.01
C ASP A 626 13.94 -13.75 -16.19
N ILE A 627 12.74 -14.24 -16.48
CA ILE A 627 12.12 -15.38 -15.79
C ILE A 627 13.00 -16.64 -15.87
N ASN A 628 13.73 -16.81 -16.96
CA ASN A 628 14.59 -17.98 -17.16
C ASN A 628 15.91 -17.87 -16.35
N ASN A 629 16.23 -16.70 -15.78
CA ASN A 629 17.49 -16.46 -15.09
C ASN A 629 17.34 -15.43 -13.95
N LEU A 630 16.42 -15.67 -13.04
CA LEU A 630 16.06 -14.77 -11.93
C LEU A 630 17.24 -14.41 -11.02
N ASP A 631 18.25 -15.30 -10.91
CA ASP A 631 19.42 -15.11 -10.06
C ASP A 631 20.39 -14.03 -10.57
N THR A 632 20.24 -13.58 -11.82
CA THR A 632 21.04 -12.46 -12.36
C THR A 632 20.56 -11.09 -11.91
N GLY A 633 19.43 -11.04 -11.17
CA GLY A 633 18.80 -9.80 -10.76
C GLY A 633 17.97 -9.17 -11.90
N PHE A 634 17.77 -7.87 -11.83
CA PHE A 634 16.91 -7.13 -12.75
C PHE A 634 17.68 -6.10 -13.58
N GLU A 635 17.14 -5.76 -14.73
CA GLU A 635 17.49 -4.55 -15.47
C GLU A 635 16.56 -3.41 -15.02
N LYS A 636 17.14 -2.22 -14.78
CA LYS A 636 16.39 -1.02 -14.40
C LYS A 636 16.17 -0.14 -15.63
N LEU A 637 14.93 0.12 -15.99
CA LEU A 637 14.57 0.94 -17.16
C LEU A 637 14.00 2.30 -16.70
N PRO A 638 14.53 3.43 -17.20
CA PRO A 638 14.16 4.78 -16.79
C PRO A 638 12.91 5.28 -17.56
N ILE A 639 11.78 4.63 -17.37
CA ILE A 639 10.53 4.83 -18.15
C ILE A 639 10.05 6.28 -18.13
N ALA A 640 10.17 6.98 -16.99
CA ALA A 640 9.75 8.37 -16.90
C ALA A 640 10.54 9.30 -17.82
N GLN A 641 11.82 9.03 -18.04
CA GLN A 641 12.67 9.82 -18.95
C GLN A 641 12.22 9.67 -20.40
N TRP A 642 11.74 8.48 -20.78
CA TRP A 642 11.28 8.19 -22.13
C TRP A 642 9.98 8.94 -22.49
N ALA A 643 9.21 9.33 -21.49
CA ALA A 643 7.99 10.12 -21.71
C ALA A 643 8.27 11.58 -22.10
N GLU A 644 9.48 12.07 -21.84
CA GLU A 644 9.89 13.47 -22.12
C GLU A 644 8.89 14.50 -21.57
N LEU A 645 8.46 14.29 -20.32
CA LEU A 645 7.58 15.21 -19.60
C LEU A 645 8.40 16.29 -18.90
N GLY A 646 7.76 17.44 -18.61
CA GLY A 646 8.37 18.57 -17.90
C GLY A 646 9.00 18.19 -16.55
N GLU A 647 9.59 19.16 -15.85
CA GLU A 647 10.19 18.96 -14.53
C GLU A 647 9.16 18.56 -13.47
N GLY A 648 9.62 18.05 -12.33
CA GLY A 648 8.83 17.65 -11.18
C GLY A 648 8.77 16.12 -10.97
N PRO A 649 8.24 15.68 -9.82
CA PRO A 649 8.22 14.27 -9.45
C PRO A 649 7.31 13.46 -10.37
N LYS A 650 7.78 12.28 -10.74
CA LYS A 650 7.04 11.31 -11.53
C LYS A 650 7.06 9.94 -10.89
N ARG A 651 6.03 9.13 -11.18
CA ARG A 651 5.91 7.77 -10.67
C ARG A 651 5.51 6.86 -11.80
N ILE A 652 6.18 5.71 -11.89
CA ILE A 652 5.82 4.68 -12.87
C ILE A 652 4.94 3.66 -12.17
N VAL A 653 3.75 3.46 -12.72
CA VAL A 653 2.72 2.65 -12.07
C VAL A 653 2.17 1.61 -13.06
N GLN A 654 1.98 0.40 -12.55
CA GLN A 654 1.26 -0.72 -13.13
C GLN A 654 1.73 -1.09 -14.55
N PRO A 655 2.61 -2.07 -14.70
CA PRO A 655 2.81 -2.74 -15.98
C PRO A 655 1.52 -3.44 -16.42
N GLU A 656 1.09 -3.25 -17.68
CA GLU A 656 -0.01 -3.99 -18.28
C GLU A 656 0.33 -4.37 -19.71
N TYR A 657 0.08 -5.62 -20.08
CA TYR A 657 0.34 -6.12 -21.43
C TYR A 657 -0.79 -5.80 -22.39
N ASN A 658 -0.47 -5.71 -23.68
CA ASN A 658 -1.46 -5.80 -24.73
C ASN A 658 -1.94 -7.26 -24.90
N LYS A 659 -2.97 -7.48 -25.73
CA LYS A 659 -3.55 -8.80 -26.00
C LYS A 659 -2.53 -9.83 -26.49
N ALA A 660 -1.58 -9.42 -27.32
CA ALA A 660 -0.55 -10.30 -27.88
C ALA A 660 0.57 -10.66 -26.88
N GLY A 661 0.77 -9.85 -25.83
CA GLY A 661 1.84 -10.04 -24.86
C GLY A 661 3.22 -9.63 -25.38
N ASP A 662 3.29 -8.77 -26.39
CA ASP A 662 4.52 -8.27 -26.99
C ASP A 662 4.78 -6.78 -26.69
N GLU A 663 3.84 -6.09 -26.04
CA GLU A 663 3.96 -4.73 -25.55
C GLU A 663 3.59 -4.64 -24.08
N VAL A 664 4.35 -3.84 -23.32
CA VAL A 664 4.06 -3.51 -21.93
C VAL A 664 3.81 -2.00 -21.81
N TRP A 665 2.71 -1.64 -21.21
CA TRP A 665 2.24 -0.26 -21.03
C TRP A 665 2.44 0.19 -19.60
N PHE A 666 3.04 1.36 -19.40
CA PHE A 666 3.30 1.95 -18.09
C PHE A 666 2.64 3.32 -17.99
N SER A 667 1.95 3.59 -16.88
CA SER A 667 1.54 4.95 -16.57
C SER A 667 2.71 5.74 -15.99
N VAL A 668 2.98 6.90 -16.57
CA VAL A 668 3.87 7.92 -16.02
C VAL A 668 3.00 8.97 -15.36
N TRP A 669 2.86 8.85 -14.07
CA TRP A 669 1.99 9.69 -13.25
C TRP A 669 2.79 10.88 -12.70
N SER A 670 2.41 12.08 -13.09
CA SER A 670 2.90 13.36 -12.56
C SER A 670 1.92 13.95 -11.54
N GLY A 671 2.21 15.11 -10.97
CA GLY A 671 1.29 15.85 -10.11
C GLY A 671 0.02 16.31 -10.87
N LYS A 672 -1.02 16.65 -10.13
CA LYS A 672 -2.38 16.91 -10.63
C LYS A 672 -2.48 17.91 -11.78
N GLU A 673 -1.61 18.92 -11.80
CA GLU A 673 -1.60 19.96 -12.83
C GLU A 673 -0.42 19.81 -13.82
N GLN A 674 0.23 18.65 -13.79
CA GLN A 674 1.38 18.35 -14.63
C GLN A 674 1.03 17.33 -15.71
N GLU A 675 1.69 17.48 -16.86
CA GLU A 675 1.56 16.54 -17.97
C GLU A 675 1.93 15.11 -17.52
N SER A 676 1.08 14.17 -17.87
CA SER A 676 1.27 12.74 -17.61
C SER A 676 1.22 11.97 -18.94
N ALA A 677 1.64 10.71 -18.95
CA ALA A 677 1.68 9.92 -20.17
C ALA A 677 1.48 8.43 -19.89
N ILE A 678 1.24 7.66 -20.96
CA ILE A 678 1.45 6.24 -21.02
C ILE A 678 2.63 5.96 -21.91
N VAL A 679 3.60 5.17 -21.42
CA VAL A 679 4.76 4.71 -22.18
C VAL A 679 4.54 3.26 -22.57
N VAL A 680 4.69 2.96 -23.86
CA VAL A 680 4.59 1.62 -24.42
C VAL A 680 5.99 1.12 -24.74
N VAL A 681 6.31 -0.06 -24.24
CA VAL A 681 7.62 -0.71 -24.36
C VAL A 681 7.46 -2.01 -25.11
N ASP A 682 8.35 -2.31 -26.05
CA ASP A 682 8.47 -3.62 -26.66
C ASP A 682 8.98 -4.62 -25.62
N ASP A 683 8.20 -5.66 -25.33
CA ASP A 683 8.52 -6.60 -24.25
C ASP A 683 9.85 -7.35 -24.51
N LYS A 684 10.14 -7.70 -25.75
CA LYS A 684 11.31 -8.51 -26.10
C LYS A 684 12.60 -7.70 -26.11
N THR A 685 12.58 -6.50 -26.74
CA THR A 685 13.77 -5.65 -26.87
C THR A 685 13.95 -4.73 -25.68
N ARG A 686 12.89 -4.51 -24.86
CA ARG A 686 12.84 -3.58 -23.74
C ARG A 686 13.10 -2.12 -24.16
N GLU A 687 12.81 -1.78 -25.41
CA GLU A 687 12.97 -0.47 -26.00
C GLU A 687 11.64 0.29 -26.05
N LEU A 688 11.73 1.61 -26.04
CA LEU A 688 10.57 2.50 -26.22
C LEU A 688 9.90 2.26 -27.58
N LYS A 689 8.60 2.02 -27.59
CA LYS A 689 7.79 1.82 -28.80
C LYS A 689 6.87 3.02 -29.10
N ALA A 690 6.20 3.57 -28.08
CA ALA A 690 5.32 4.71 -28.20
C ALA A 690 5.15 5.47 -26.89
N VAL A 691 4.74 6.74 -26.99
CA VAL A 691 4.31 7.57 -25.85
C VAL A 691 2.94 8.14 -26.19
N ILE A 692 1.96 7.89 -25.34
CA ILE A 692 0.60 8.42 -25.46
C ILE A 692 0.48 9.53 -24.41
N LYS A 693 0.31 10.76 -24.84
CA LYS A 693 0.17 11.94 -23.99
C LYS A 693 -0.73 13.00 -24.63
N GLY A 694 -1.28 13.88 -23.82
CA GLY A 694 -2.17 14.96 -24.23
C GLY A 694 -2.75 15.66 -23.01
N PRO A 695 -3.40 16.80 -23.17
CA PRO A 695 -3.97 17.58 -22.07
C PRO A 695 -5.06 16.82 -21.31
N GLU A 696 -5.67 15.83 -21.93
CA GLU A 696 -6.67 14.94 -21.33
C GLU A 696 -6.07 13.79 -20.50
N MET A 697 -4.78 13.48 -20.65
CA MET A 697 -4.11 12.38 -19.93
C MET A 697 -3.72 12.83 -18.51
N ILE A 698 -4.73 13.07 -17.65
CA ILE A 698 -4.54 13.57 -16.29
C ILE A 698 -4.44 12.39 -15.31
N THR A 699 -3.29 12.26 -14.66
CA THR A 699 -3.00 11.26 -13.62
C THR A 699 -3.49 9.85 -14.00
N PRO A 700 -3.01 9.29 -15.14
CA PRO A 700 -3.32 7.92 -15.52
C PRO A 700 -2.74 6.98 -14.46
N THR A 701 -3.57 6.15 -13.83
CA THR A 701 -3.13 5.22 -12.79
C THR A 701 -3.32 3.77 -13.24
N GLY A 702 -4.52 3.25 -13.08
CA GLY A 702 -4.85 1.89 -13.50
C GLY A 702 -5.00 1.76 -15.01
N LYS A 703 -4.44 0.68 -15.59
CA LYS A 703 -4.65 0.28 -16.96
C LYS A 703 -5.10 -1.16 -17.00
N PHE A 704 -6.12 -1.44 -17.77
CA PHE A 704 -6.71 -2.78 -17.84
C PHE A 704 -6.97 -3.11 -19.30
N ASN A 705 -6.16 -4.02 -19.86
CA ASN A 705 -6.42 -4.57 -21.18
C ASN A 705 -7.63 -5.49 -21.11
N VAL A 706 -8.52 -5.38 -22.08
CA VAL A 706 -9.80 -6.14 -22.11
C VAL A 706 -9.53 -7.64 -22.12
N TYR A 707 -8.68 -8.13 -23.02
CA TYR A 707 -8.36 -9.57 -23.13
C TYR A 707 -7.75 -10.12 -21.85
N ASN A 708 -6.75 -9.43 -21.29
CA ASN A 708 -6.06 -9.88 -20.09
C ASN A 708 -6.98 -9.88 -18.88
N THR A 709 -7.84 -8.86 -18.76
CA THR A 709 -8.80 -8.77 -17.65
C THR A 709 -9.90 -9.83 -17.76
N LEU A 710 -10.41 -10.07 -18.96
CA LEU A 710 -11.42 -11.08 -19.23
C LEU A 710 -10.90 -12.49 -18.94
N ASN A 711 -9.67 -12.77 -19.32
CA ASN A 711 -9.05 -14.09 -19.24
C ASN A 711 -8.20 -14.31 -17.99
N ASP A 712 -8.18 -13.34 -17.05
CA ASP A 712 -7.33 -13.38 -15.83
C ASP A 712 -5.86 -13.71 -16.15
N VAL A 713 -5.29 -13.01 -17.13
CA VAL A 713 -3.89 -13.12 -17.52
C VAL A 713 -3.05 -12.20 -16.63
N TYR A 714 -2.15 -12.82 -15.84
CA TYR A 714 -1.34 -12.09 -14.85
C TYR A 714 0.15 -12.37 -15.01
#